data_12597ace71bcaca73dc993471ee3a242
#
_entry.id   12597ace71bcaca73dc993471ee3a242
#
_cell.length_a   1.000
_cell.length_b   1.000
_cell.length_c   1.000
_cell.angle_alpha   90.00
_cell.angle_beta   90.00
_cell.angle_gamma   90.00
#
_symmetry.space_group_name_H-M   'P 1'
#
loop_
_entity.id
_entity.type
_entity.pdbx_description
1 polymer ?
#
loop_
_entity_poly.entity_id
_entity_poly.type
_entity_poly.pdbx_seq_one_letter_code
_entity_poly.pdbx_strand_id
1 'polypeptide(L)'
;MKRFATLRFALASLLISVGASARATDAPTPALTTPAENDPAALEFFEKKVRPLLASNCYNCHSANNNSRGGLRVDDLNGLLRGGERGAAIIPGQPDQSLLIAAVKQTGELKMPPDKQLSESEIADLSQWIASGAVWPKPKLPEEITAPKPEYAELIAKHWAWQPLSSPQLPVVRNTAWVRNDIDRFVLAALEAQGLSPVADADKLHLVRRVTYDLTGLPPTPAEVDAFLYDASPDAYPRLVDRLLASPAFGERWGRHWLDVARYGESTGSSRNLPYPQAWRYRDYVIDAVNADKPYDQFIREQIAGDLLPADTPERRDEQLIATGFLALGVKDVNQRFKVRFVMDNIDEQIDTVSRSVLALTASCARCHDHKFDPIPTTDYYALAGIFHSTDLCAGVRNKMGGGGLDYYDSKALLHVGPPVEPDPALLAKIEETRVQVKEAQAAFQAFKGKPEGNEPSEDGRPKRAVARQKWNKLAAELMAMEEEATSAGRATLGVRDAQAIGDTEIRIRGEAEQLGPQVPRGFLSLLPLASQPGIPANQSGRLELAQWLTSPENPLTPRVAVNRVWKHLFGEGLVRSVDNFGVTGDSPSHPELLDHLAGGFVRDGWSLKRLVRRLVLSRAYQLSSQESPANAAIDPEARLVWRHNPRRLAAEELRDTILAVSGALDRSRPDGSPAQELRVIEMRNNGAEARRLVQAALASRYRSVYLPLVRDVTPTILEVFDFAEQGMVTGDRDTTTVPAQALFLLNDPLVRKQSLALADRLLAGQPVESDSAKDAARIDQVYRISLGRAATPAEVDRAREYLTAYAAEYAAIGPPAPPTTAPAPEPAAVAASESTPKKKVVDPDQVVEEAAPEVEETITFANPQQAAWASFCQALFGSAEFRYLK
;
A
#
# COMPACT_ATOMS: atom_id res chain seq x y z
N MET A 1 -10.01 -64.66 12.60
CA MET A 1 -10.96 -65.19 13.59
C MET A 1 -12.11 -64.22 13.78
N LYS A 2 -13.30 -64.74 13.50
CA LYS A 2 -14.67 -64.40 13.97
C LYS A 2 -15.03 -62.90 13.90
N ARG A 3 -15.92 -62.43 13.00
CA ARG A 3 -17.37 -62.75 12.76
C ARG A 3 -18.31 -61.83 13.56
N PHE A 4 -19.28 -61.26 12.82
CA PHE A 4 -20.68 -60.91 13.08
C PHE A 4 -20.97 -59.45 13.53
N ALA A 5 -22.04 -58.78 13.14
CA ALA A 5 -23.22 -59.14 12.31
C ALA A 5 -23.95 -57.83 11.87
N THR A 6 -24.59 -57.94 10.73
CA THR A 6 -25.66 -57.11 10.17
C THR A 6 -26.88 -57.04 11.06
N LEU A 7 -27.58 -55.89 11.08
CA LEU A 7 -29.03 -55.81 11.36
C LEU A 7 -29.72 -54.81 10.42
N ARG A 8 -30.55 -55.38 9.54
CA ARG A 8 -31.60 -54.68 8.78
C ARG A 8 -32.83 -54.56 9.66
N PHE A 9 -33.55 -53.42 9.62
CA PHE A 9 -34.98 -53.42 9.89
C PHE A 9 -35.76 -52.58 8.85
N ALA A 10 -36.87 -53.16 8.44
CA ALA A 10 -37.69 -52.79 7.32
C ALA A 10 -38.90 -51.91 7.75
N LEU A 11 -39.39 -51.18 6.75
CA LEU A 11 -40.74 -50.67 6.50
C LEU A 11 -41.83 -50.77 7.59
N ALA A 12 -42.51 -49.69 7.85
CA ALA A 12 -43.97 -49.66 8.04
C ALA A 12 -44.57 -48.40 7.42
N SER A 13 -45.31 -48.58 6.35
CA SER A 13 -46.22 -47.66 5.70
C SER A 13 -47.45 -47.42 6.60
N LEU A 14 -47.85 -46.13 6.78
CA LEU A 14 -49.16 -45.83 7.29
C LEU A 14 -49.85 -44.84 6.35
N LEU A 15 -50.84 -45.35 5.62
CA LEU A 15 -51.84 -44.61 4.86
C LEU A 15 -52.86 -43.99 5.84
N ILE A 16 -53.07 -42.67 5.78
CA ILE A 16 -54.28 -42.03 6.32
C ILE A 16 -54.93 -41.18 5.23
N SER A 17 -56.20 -41.42 5.12
CA SER A 17 -57.18 -41.09 4.10
C SER A 17 -57.44 -39.60 3.91
N VAL A 18 -57.68 -39.30 2.65
CA VAL A 18 -58.31 -38.16 2.01
C VAL A 18 -59.50 -37.58 2.76
N GLY A 19 -59.41 -36.27 3.09
CA GLY A 19 -60.55 -35.41 3.36
C GLY A 19 -60.69 -34.37 2.28
N ALA A 20 -61.63 -34.47 1.40
CA ALA A 20 -61.94 -33.47 0.37
C ALA A 20 -62.49 -32.20 1.02
N SER A 21 -61.81 -31.06 0.85
CA SER A 21 -62.42 -29.75 1.14
C SER A 21 -62.47 -28.93 -0.13
N ALA A 22 -63.51 -28.27 -0.35
CA ALA A 22 -64.04 -27.61 -1.54
C ALA A 22 -63.03 -26.60 -2.13
N ARG A 23 -62.87 -26.62 -3.46
CA ARG A 23 -62.27 -25.56 -4.27
C ARG A 23 -63.09 -24.27 -4.10
N ALA A 24 -62.46 -23.27 -3.47
CA ALA A 24 -62.84 -21.89 -3.72
C ALA A 24 -62.28 -21.50 -5.11
N THR A 25 -63.15 -21.03 -5.95
CA THR A 25 -62.86 -20.49 -7.27
C THR A 25 -61.94 -19.28 -7.16
N ASP A 26 -60.70 -19.41 -7.59
CA ASP A 26 -59.79 -18.28 -7.80
C ASP A 26 -60.42 -17.36 -8.86
N ALA A 27 -60.84 -16.18 -8.41
CA ALA A 27 -61.05 -15.05 -9.32
C ALA A 27 -59.68 -14.66 -9.90
N PRO A 28 -59.57 -14.39 -11.20
CA PRO A 28 -58.27 -13.97 -11.79
C PRO A 28 -57.85 -12.65 -11.16
N THR A 29 -56.70 -12.63 -10.47
CA THR A 29 -56.01 -11.43 -10.06
C THR A 29 -55.78 -10.61 -11.34
N PRO A 30 -56.19 -9.32 -11.41
CA PRO A 30 -55.93 -8.52 -12.58
C PRO A 30 -54.40 -8.45 -12.78
N ALA A 31 -53.95 -8.88 -13.93
CA ALA A 31 -52.57 -8.70 -14.38
C ALA A 31 -52.27 -7.20 -14.30
N LEU A 32 -51.39 -6.82 -13.39
CA LEU A 32 -50.80 -5.50 -13.34
C LEU A 32 -50.09 -5.32 -14.68
N THR A 33 -50.70 -4.57 -15.61
CA THR A 33 -50.05 -4.06 -16.80
C THR A 33 -48.96 -3.09 -16.30
N THR A 34 -47.70 -3.57 -16.18
CA THR A 34 -46.55 -2.69 -16.09
C THR A 34 -46.56 -1.81 -17.35
N PRO A 35 -46.66 -0.47 -17.22
CA PRO A 35 -46.50 0.40 -18.36
C PRO A 35 -45.15 0.07 -19.03
N ALA A 36 -45.12 0.11 -20.39
CA ALA A 36 -43.87 -0.10 -21.09
C ALA A 36 -42.85 0.89 -20.53
N GLU A 37 -41.65 0.42 -20.21
CA GLU A 37 -40.55 1.21 -19.63
C GLU A 37 -40.21 2.53 -20.36
N ASN A 38 -40.80 2.78 -21.51
CA ASN A 38 -40.65 3.94 -22.40
C ASN A 38 -41.97 4.60 -22.72
N ASP A 39 -42.98 4.62 -21.85
CA ASP A 39 -44.18 5.37 -22.07
C ASP A 39 -43.89 6.89 -22.04
N PRO A 40 -44.00 7.60 -23.18
CA PRO A 40 -43.69 9.01 -23.27
C PRO A 40 -44.55 9.87 -22.32
N ALA A 41 -45.80 9.49 -22.08
CA ALA A 41 -46.70 10.22 -21.19
C ALA A 41 -46.29 10.09 -19.73
N ALA A 42 -45.84 8.88 -19.32
CA ALA A 42 -45.36 8.63 -17.96
C ALA A 42 -44.01 9.36 -17.73
N LEU A 43 -43.12 9.40 -18.72
CA LEU A 43 -41.86 10.16 -18.65
C LEU A 43 -42.14 11.67 -18.59
N GLU A 44 -43.05 12.17 -19.38
CA GLU A 44 -43.44 13.60 -19.34
C GLU A 44 -44.04 13.98 -17.98
N PHE A 45 -44.90 13.11 -17.41
CA PHE A 45 -45.44 13.30 -16.08
C PHE A 45 -44.34 13.33 -15.02
N PHE A 46 -43.39 12.40 -15.08
CA PHE A 46 -42.26 12.40 -14.18
C PHE A 46 -41.44 13.70 -14.26
N GLU A 47 -41.07 14.14 -15.45
CA GLU A 47 -40.26 15.35 -15.66
C GLU A 47 -40.98 16.64 -15.26
N LYS A 48 -42.26 16.75 -15.53
CA LYS A 48 -43.03 17.96 -15.25
C LYS A 48 -43.55 18.06 -13.84
N LYS A 49 -43.83 16.92 -13.18
CA LYS A 49 -44.49 16.87 -11.86
C LYS A 49 -43.61 16.29 -10.77
N VAL A 50 -43.06 15.11 -10.98
CA VAL A 50 -42.38 14.34 -9.91
C VAL A 50 -40.96 14.83 -9.66
N ARG A 51 -40.15 14.97 -10.71
CA ARG A 51 -38.75 15.43 -10.56
C ARG A 51 -38.62 16.80 -9.91
N PRO A 52 -39.39 17.84 -10.28
CA PRO A 52 -39.33 19.13 -9.60
C PRO A 52 -39.72 19.07 -8.13
N LEU A 53 -40.69 18.22 -7.82
CA LEU A 53 -41.14 18.00 -6.45
C LEU A 53 -40.06 17.33 -5.58
N LEU A 54 -39.44 16.25 -6.08
CA LEU A 54 -38.32 15.59 -5.43
C LEU A 54 -37.13 16.54 -5.26
N ALA A 55 -36.80 17.30 -6.31
CA ALA A 55 -35.67 18.23 -6.30
C ALA A 55 -35.83 19.35 -5.29
N SER A 56 -37.02 19.95 -5.19
CA SER A 56 -37.27 21.09 -4.31
C SER A 56 -37.47 20.69 -2.84
N ASN A 57 -37.89 19.47 -2.55
CA ASN A 57 -38.28 19.06 -1.21
C ASN A 57 -37.38 17.97 -0.58
N CYS A 58 -36.65 17.18 -1.40
CA CYS A 58 -35.96 15.97 -0.92
C CYS A 58 -34.46 15.98 -1.21
N TYR A 59 -33.99 16.53 -2.35
CA TYR A 59 -32.58 16.44 -2.78
C TYR A 59 -31.59 17.11 -1.81
N ASN A 60 -31.99 18.14 -1.07
CA ASN A 60 -31.13 18.78 -0.07
C ASN A 60 -30.64 17.83 1.03
N CYS A 61 -31.41 16.78 1.34
CA CYS A 61 -31.08 15.84 2.40
C CYS A 61 -30.86 14.42 1.88
N HIS A 62 -31.36 14.07 0.69
CA HIS A 62 -31.40 12.70 0.17
C HIS A 62 -30.91 12.63 -1.30
N SER A 63 -29.81 13.27 -1.63
CA SER A 63 -29.18 13.17 -2.95
C SER A 63 -27.70 12.88 -2.86
N ALA A 64 -27.12 12.38 -3.94
CA ALA A 64 -25.67 12.16 -4.07
C ALA A 64 -24.83 13.42 -3.82
N ASN A 65 -25.38 14.58 -4.24
CA ASN A 65 -24.67 15.85 -4.18
C ASN A 65 -24.69 16.55 -2.81
N ASN A 66 -25.56 16.13 -1.90
CA ASN A 66 -25.67 16.78 -0.58
C ASN A 66 -25.42 15.80 0.57
N ASN A 67 -26.46 15.09 1.00
CA ASN A 67 -26.34 14.10 2.09
C ASN A 67 -27.34 12.98 1.82
N SER A 68 -26.88 11.75 1.78
CA SER A 68 -27.80 10.60 1.80
C SER A 68 -28.19 10.33 3.25
N ARG A 69 -28.95 11.23 3.89
CA ARG A 69 -29.39 11.03 5.28
C ARG A 69 -30.17 9.73 5.42
N GLY A 70 -29.82 8.90 6.40
CA GLY A 70 -30.40 7.57 6.58
C GLY A 70 -30.07 6.59 5.43
N GLY A 71 -29.00 6.83 4.67
CA GLY A 71 -28.61 6.00 3.54
C GLY A 71 -29.51 6.12 2.29
N LEU A 72 -30.57 6.95 2.34
CA LEU A 72 -31.55 7.07 1.27
C LEU A 72 -31.12 8.09 0.19
N ARG A 73 -31.24 7.70 -1.06
CA ARG A 73 -31.15 8.58 -2.25
C ARG A 73 -32.48 8.63 -2.94
N VAL A 74 -32.94 9.84 -3.26
CA VAL A 74 -34.20 10.07 -3.98
C VAL A 74 -33.98 10.78 -5.34
N ASP A 75 -32.74 11.06 -5.69
CA ASP A 75 -32.31 11.63 -6.96
C ASP A 75 -32.03 10.55 -8.03
N ASP A 76 -32.30 9.29 -7.71
CA ASP A 76 -32.04 8.12 -8.53
C ASP A 76 -33.07 7.01 -8.21
N LEU A 77 -33.56 6.34 -9.28
CA LEU A 77 -34.56 5.28 -9.12
C LEU A 77 -34.05 4.10 -8.30
N ASN A 78 -32.83 3.65 -8.58
CA ASN A 78 -32.24 2.52 -7.84
C ASN A 78 -32.03 2.88 -6.37
N GLY A 79 -31.73 4.13 -6.06
CA GLY A 79 -31.67 4.65 -4.70
C GLY A 79 -33.01 4.58 -3.99
N LEU A 80 -34.11 4.88 -4.67
CA LEU A 80 -35.46 4.76 -4.15
C LEU A 80 -35.91 3.30 -3.96
N LEU A 81 -35.56 2.43 -4.91
CA LEU A 81 -35.89 0.99 -4.87
C LEU A 81 -35.08 0.26 -3.77
N ARG A 82 -33.79 0.59 -3.62
CA ARG A 82 -32.96 0.05 -2.53
C ARG A 82 -33.38 0.62 -1.18
N GLY A 83 -33.74 1.91 -1.16
CA GLY A 83 -34.08 2.65 0.03
C GLY A 83 -32.88 3.01 0.91
N GLY A 84 -33.15 3.23 2.18
CA GLY A 84 -32.15 3.55 3.20
C GLY A 84 -32.15 2.53 4.33
N GLU A 85 -31.69 2.95 5.52
CA GLU A 85 -31.59 2.12 6.72
C GLU A 85 -32.91 1.42 7.13
N ARG A 86 -34.05 1.94 6.66
CA ARG A 86 -35.42 1.39 6.97
C ARG A 86 -35.99 0.55 5.82
N GLY A 87 -35.23 0.24 4.77
CA GLY A 87 -35.66 -0.53 3.61
C GLY A 87 -36.08 0.33 2.41
N ALA A 88 -36.68 -0.30 1.41
CA ALA A 88 -37.08 0.34 0.14
C ALA A 88 -37.99 1.56 0.38
N ALA A 89 -37.64 2.68 -0.28
CA ALA A 89 -38.44 3.90 -0.17
C ALA A 89 -39.71 3.83 -1.00
N ILE A 90 -39.68 3.15 -2.15
CA ILE A 90 -40.85 2.93 -3.01
C ILE A 90 -40.96 1.47 -3.40
N ILE A 91 -42.21 1.02 -3.61
CA ILE A 91 -42.53 -0.26 -4.20
C ILE A 91 -43.38 0.05 -5.45
N PRO A 92 -42.82 -0.11 -6.67
CA PRO A 92 -43.53 0.21 -7.91
C PRO A 92 -44.88 -0.48 -7.98
N GLY A 93 -45.93 0.26 -8.38
CA GLY A 93 -47.30 -0.21 -8.42
C GLY A 93 -48.00 -0.20 -7.05
N GLN A 94 -47.29 0.09 -5.94
CA GLN A 94 -47.87 -0.06 -4.58
C GLN A 94 -47.60 1.20 -3.72
N PRO A 95 -48.25 2.32 -3.99
CA PRO A 95 -48.02 3.57 -3.28
C PRO A 95 -48.30 3.48 -1.78
N ASP A 96 -49.37 2.75 -1.36
CA ASP A 96 -49.75 2.65 0.03
C ASP A 96 -48.79 1.79 0.88
N GLN A 97 -47.94 0.97 0.23
CA GLN A 97 -46.89 0.17 0.88
C GLN A 97 -45.53 0.84 0.78
N SER A 98 -45.42 1.97 0.10
CA SER A 98 -44.18 2.70 -0.10
C SER A 98 -43.86 3.63 1.07
N LEU A 99 -42.67 3.46 1.70
CA LEU A 99 -42.23 4.28 2.84
C LEU A 99 -42.21 5.78 2.50
N LEU A 100 -41.90 6.15 1.26
CA LEU A 100 -41.92 7.52 0.78
C LEU A 100 -43.29 8.16 0.98
N ILE A 101 -44.36 7.47 0.61
CA ILE A 101 -45.76 8.00 0.75
C ILE A 101 -46.15 8.11 2.20
N ALA A 102 -45.83 7.11 3.04
CA ALA A 102 -46.05 7.19 4.47
C ALA A 102 -45.30 8.37 5.12
N ALA A 103 -44.06 8.59 4.72
CA ALA A 103 -43.23 9.70 5.23
C ALA A 103 -43.73 11.08 4.83
N VAL A 104 -44.20 11.28 3.58
CA VAL A 104 -44.71 12.60 3.10
C VAL A 104 -46.13 12.87 3.56
N LYS A 105 -46.96 11.84 3.79
CA LYS A 105 -48.26 11.97 4.47
C LYS A 105 -48.10 12.31 5.96
N GLN A 106 -46.92 12.11 6.54
CA GLN A 106 -46.60 12.33 7.96
C GLN A 106 -47.51 11.51 8.92
N THR A 107 -48.00 10.38 8.48
CA THR A 107 -48.93 9.52 9.24
C THR A 107 -48.24 8.53 10.18
N GLY A 108 -46.94 8.44 10.17
CA GLY A 108 -46.11 7.54 10.98
C GLY A 108 -45.02 8.26 11.78
N GLU A 109 -44.04 7.50 12.26
CA GLU A 109 -42.86 8.04 12.96
C GLU A 109 -41.98 8.91 12.07
N LEU A 110 -41.95 8.58 10.77
CA LEU A 110 -41.18 9.36 9.75
C LEU A 110 -42.04 10.52 9.25
N LYS A 111 -41.58 11.74 9.46
CA LYS A 111 -42.17 12.97 8.95
C LYS A 111 -41.26 13.65 8.00
N MET A 112 -41.54 13.65 6.68
CA MET A 112 -40.72 14.24 5.64
C MET A 112 -41.55 15.12 4.69
N PRO A 113 -41.06 16.28 4.26
CA PRO A 113 -39.87 17.00 4.76
C PRO A 113 -40.06 17.43 6.23
N PRO A 114 -38.97 17.57 7.03
CA PRO A 114 -39.10 17.86 8.47
C PRO A 114 -39.66 19.26 8.77
N ASP A 115 -39.47 20.21 7.84
CA ASP A 115 -39.76 21.60 8.05
C ASP A 115 -41.15 22.02 7.48
N LYS A 116 -41.78 21.18 6.69
CA LYS A 116 -43.09 21.45 6.07
C LYS A 116 -43.82 20.18 5.70
N GLN A 117 -45.11 20.27 5.44
CA GLN A 117 -45.91 19.22 4.86
C GLN A 117 -46.17 19.48 3.37
N LEU A 118 -46.13 18.44 2.54
CA LEU A 118 -46.51 18.54 1.14
C LEU A 118 -48.02 18.75 1.03
N SER A 119 -48.45 19.45 -0.03
CA SER A 119 -49.87 19.61 -0.34
C SER A 119 -50.49 18.25 -0.76
N GLU A 120 -51.81 18.10 -0.62
CA GLU A 120 -52.51 16.89 -1.04
C GLU A 120 -52.30 16.58 -2.53
N SER A 121 -52.19 17.64 -3.40
CA SER A 121 -51.90 17.45 -4.80
C SER A 121 -50.49 16.96 -5.07
N GLU A 122 -49.47 17.41 -4.33
CA GLU A 122 -48.08 16.92 -4.44
C GLU A 122 -47.97 15.47 -3.98
N ILE A 123 -48.64 15.09 -2.91
CA ILE A 123 -48.72 13.70 -2.44
C ILE A 123 -49.48 12.80 -3.44
N ALA A 124 -50.54 13.32 -4.08
CA ALA A 124 -51.27 12.63 -5.13
C ALA A 124 -50.40 12.40 -6.38
N ASP A 125 -49.62 13.40 -6.82
CA ASP A 125 -48.70 13.28 -7.94
C ASP A 125 -47.61 12.19 -7.66
N LEU A 126 -47.03 12.12 -6.44
CA LEU A 126 -46.07 11.05 -6.05
C LEU A 126 -46.77 9.67 -6.00
N SER A 127 -47.99 9.61 -5.45
CA SER A 127 -48.76 8.36 -5.36
C SER A 127 -49.10 7.84 -6.75
N GLN A 128 -49.57 8.71 -7.65
CA GLN A 128 -49.87 8.38 -9.05
C GLN A 128 -48.63 7.86 -9.78
N TRP A 129 -47.49 8.52 -9.61
CA TRP A 129 -46.21 8.09 -10.21
C TRP A 129 -45.84 6.67 -9.74
N ILE A 130 -45.88 6.40 -8.45
CA ILE A 130 -45.59 5.06 -7.92
C ILE A 130 -46.59 4.05 -8.43
N ALA A 131 -47.90 4.37 -8.44
CA ALA A 131 -48.97 3.48 -8.92
C ALA A 131 -48.78 3.13 -10.41
N SER A 132 -48.31 4.06 -11.22
CA SER A 132 -47.98 3.83 -12.64
C SER A 132 -46.67 3.09 -12.87
N GLY A 133 -46.02 2.52 -11.83
CA GLY A 133 -44.80 1.73 -11.95
C GLY A 133 -43.51 2.51 -11.72
N ALA A 134 -43.57 3.74 -11.21
CA ALA A 134 -42.41 4.62 -10.89
C ALA A 134 -41.48 4.82 -12.09
N VAL A 135 -42.06 5.10 -13.26
CA VAL A 135 -41.28 5.30 -14.51
C VAL A 135 -40.27 6.43 -14.33
N TRP A 136 -39.02 6.15 -14.70
CA TRP A 136 -37.87 7.05 -14.56
C TRP A 136 -37.09 7.11 -15.88
N PRO A 137 -36.67 8.27 -16.35
CA PRO A 137 -35.87 8.37 -17.57
C PRO A 137 -34.59 7.56 -17.45
N LYS A 138 -34.40 6.60 -18.34
CA LYS A 138 -33.14 5.85 -18.40
C LYS A 138 -32.03 6.77 -18.92
N PRO A 139 -30.89 6.86 -18.24
CA PRO A 139 -29.76 7.55 -18.80
C PRO A 139 -29.37 6.85 -20.12
N LYS A 140 -29.12 7.63 -21.19
CA LYS A 140 -28.58 7.09 -22.42
C LYS A 140 -27.18 6.57 -22.12
N LEU A 141 -27.01 5.27 -22.11
CA LEU A 141 -25.70 4.64 -22.04
C LEU A 141 -24.98 4.90 -23.37
N PRO A 142 -23.68 5.20 -23.35
CA PRO A 142 -22.86 5.11 -24.55
C PRO A 142 -23.00 3.70 -25.15
N GLU A 143 -23.14 3.58 -26.46
CA GLU A 143 -23.26 2.28 -27.15
C GLU A 143 -22.07 1.35 -26.83
N GLU A 144 -20.92 1.94 -26.54
CA GLU A 144 -19.67 1.25 -26.15
C GLU A 144 -19.73 0.43 -24.86
N ILE A 145 -20.71 0.68 -23.96
CA ILE A 145 -20.85 -0.04 -22.68
C ILE A 145 -21.76 -1.28 -22.80
N THR A 146 -22.48 -1.47 -23.90
CA THR A 146 -23.60 -2.42 -24.00
C THR A 146 -23.31 -3.72 -24.72
N ALA A 147 -22.22 -3.85 -25.48
CA ALA A 147 -21.87 -5.06 -26.19
C ALA A 147 -20.38 -5.45 -26.05
N PRO A 148 -20.07 -6.73 -25.80
CA PRO A 148 -18.68 -7.20 -25.88
C PRO A 148 -18.11 -6.90 -27.26
N LYS A 149 -16.95 -6.26 -27.34
CA LYS A 149 -16.28 -5.98 -28.60
C LYS A 149 -15.80 -7.30 -29.24
N PRO A 150 -16.13 -7.56 -30.51
CA PRO A 150 -15.71 -8.80 -31.19
C PRO A 150 -14.19 -9.02 -31.14
N GLU A 151 -13.40 -7.93 -31.17
CA GLU A 151 -11.94 -7.98 -31.10
C GLU A 151 -11.39 -8.49 -29.77
N TYR A 152 -12.17 -8.49 -28.69
CA TYR A 152 -11.72 -8.98 -27.38
C TYR A 152 -11.40 -10.47 -27.41
N ALA A 153 -12.21 -11.28 -28.06
CA ALA A 153 -11.97 -12.72 -28.21
C ALA A 153 -10.66 -12.99 -28.95
N GLU A 154 -10.35 -12.21 -29.99
CA GLU A 154 -9.11 -12.34 -30.75
C GLU A 154 -7.89 -11.92 -29.94
N LEU A 155 -7.99 -10.81 -29.19
CA LEU A 155 -6.93 -10.35 -28.28
C LEU A 155 -6.65 -11.39 -27.19
N ILE A 156 -7.70 -11.89 -26.53
CA ILE A 156 -7.57 -12.91 -25.48
C ILE A 156 -6.89 -14.17 -26.04
N ALA A 157 -7.28 -14.61 -27.23
CA ALA A 157 -6.71 -15.81 -27.84
C ALA A 157 -5.24 -15.68 -28.26
N LYS A 158 -4.76 -14.46 -28.55
CA LYS A 158 -3.41 -14.23 -29.09
C LYS A 158 -2.40 -13.71 -28.06
N HIS A 159 -2.86 -12.98 -27.05
CA HIS A 159 -1.93 -12.34 -26.12
C HIS A 159 -1.31 -13.36 -25.16
N TRP A 160 0.01 -13.35 -25.10
CA TRP A 160 0.81 -14.33 -24.35
C TRP A 160 0.45 -14.43 -22.86
N ALA A 161 0.13 -13.29 -22.22
CA ALA A 161 -0.06 -13.22 -20.78
C ALA A 161 -1.34 -13.92 -20.29
N TRP A 162 -2.36 -14.00 -21.14
CA TRP A 162 -3.67 -14.58 -20.80
C TRP A 162 -3.81 -16.04 -21.21
N GLN A 163 -2.80 -16.61 -21.92
CA GLN A 163 -2.79 -18.02 -22.23
C GLN A 163 -2.50 -18.86 -21.00
N PRO A 164 -3.07 -20.06 -20.88
CA PRO A 164 -2.71 -21.01 -19.82
C PRO A 164 -1.20 -21.20 -19.72
N LEU A 165 -0.69 -21.53 -18.53
CA LEU A 165 0.72 -21.85 -18.36
C LEU A 165 1.10 -23.04 -19.24
N SER A 166 2.10 -22.85 -20.09
CA SER A 166 2.69 -23.93 -20.85
C SER A 166 3.62 -24.78 -19.96
N SER A 167 3.86 -26.03 -20.38
CA SER A 167 4.88 -26.88 -19.77
C SER A 167 5.99 -27.12 -20.80
N PRO A 168 6.87 -26.13 -21.03
CA PRO A 168 7.86 -26.22 -22.08
C PRO A 168 8.86 -27.33 -21.81
N GLN A 169 9.27 -28.01 -22.90
CA GLN A 169 10.38 -28.94 -22.84
C GLN A 169 11.70 -28.20 -22.63
N LEU A 170 12.62 -28.83 -21.92
CA LEU A 170 13.94 -28.25 -21.74
C LEU A 170 14.65 -28.14 -23.09
N PRO A 171 15.12 -26.94 -23.48
CA PRO A 171 15.74 -26.73 -24.77
C PRO A 171 17.06 -27.51 -24.89
N VAL A 172 17.34 -27.98 -26.10
CA VAL A 172 18.62 -28.59 -26.44
C VAL A 172 19.65 -27.47 -26.69
N VAL A 173 20.76 -27.57 -26.02
CA VAL A 173 21.85 -26.58 -26.10
C VAL A 173 23.14 -27.27 -26.58
N ARG A 174 24.02 -26.50 -27.27
CA ARG A 174 25.31 -27.01 -27.76
C ARG A 174 26.32 -27.17 -26.64
N ASN A 175 26.44 -26.21 -25.74
CA ASN A 175 27.39 -26.24 -24.63
C ASN A 175 26.74 -26.79 -23.34
N THR A 176 26.47 -28.09 -23.31
CA THR A 176 25.86 -28.75 -22.14
C THR A 176 26.71 -28.71 -20.87
N ALA A 177 28.02 -28.53 -20.99
CA ALA A 177 28.96 -28.42 -19.85
C ALA A 177 28.80 -27.10 -19.10
N TRP A 178 28.22 -26.08 -19.72
CA TRP A 178 27.92 -24.81 -19.07
C TRP A 178 26.72 -24.86 -18.12
N VAL A 179 25.81 -25.77 -18.36
CA VAL A 179 24.53 -25.89 -17.66
C VAL A 179 24.70 -26.47 -16.26
N ARG A 180 24.15 -25.82 -15.25
CA ARG A 180 24.03 -26.33 -13.87
C ARG A 180 22.60 -26.77 -13.53
N ASN A 181 21.60 -26.04 -14.02
CA ASN A 181 20.19 -26.35 -13.81
C ASN A 181 19.33 -26.00 -15.06
N ASP A 182 18.03 -26.22 -14.96
CA ASP A 182 17.09 -26.01 -16.07
C ASP A 182 17.04 -24.55 -16.55
N ILE A 183 17.20 -23.58 -15.65
CA ILE A 183 17.21 -22.14 -15.97
C ILE A 183 18.31 -21.84 -16.98
N ASP A 184 19.49 -22.42 -16.72
CA ASP A 184 20.66 -22.22 -17.57
C ASP A 184 20.45 -22.71 -19.02
N ARG A 185 19.62 -23.76 -19.19
CA ARG A 185 19.28 -24.26 -20.53
C ARG A 185 18.50 -23.24 -21.34
N PHE A 186 17.50 -22.63 -20.74
CA PHE A 186 16.68 -21.60 -21.42
C PHE A 186 17.51 -20.36 -21.74
N VAL A 187 18.32 -19.88 -20.78
CA VAL A 187 19.20 -18.74 -20.99
C VAL A 187 20.23 -19.04 -22.10
N LEU A 188 20.89 -20.19 -22.02
CA LEU A 188 21.90 -20.58 -23.00
C LEU A 188 21.30 -20.78 -24.40
N ALA A 189 20.11 -21.37 -24.51
CA ALA A 189 19.44 -21.55 -25.78
C ALA A 189 19.12 -20.22 -26.47
N ALA A 190 18.66 -19.22 -25.71
CA ALA A 190 18.42 -17.89 -26.21
C ALA A 190 19.72 -17.20 -26.68
N LEU A 191 20.79 -17.31 -25.92
CA LEU A 191 22.12 -16.80 -26.29
C LEU A 191 22.64 -17.46 -27.56
N GLU A 192 22.59 -18.80 -27.61
CA GLU A 192 23.05 -19.57 -28.78
C GLU A 192 22.26 -19.26 -30.04
N ALA A 193 20.96 -18.97 -29.94
CA ALA A 193 20.11 -18.56 -31.05
C ALA A 193 20.56 -17.21 -31.67
N GLN A 194 21.11 -16.32 -30.86
CA GLN A 194 21.63 -15.01 -31.29
C GLN A 194 23.16 -15.02 -31.54
N GLY A 195 23.81 -16.19 -31.48
CA GLY A 195 25.27 -16.29 -31.64
C GLY A 195 26.07 -15.69 -30.48
N LEU A 196 25.42 -15.46 -29.33
CA LEU A 196 26.06 -14.94 -28.12
C LEU A 196 26.62 -16.08 -27.25
N SER A 197 27.57 -15.73 -26.40
CA SER A 197 28.12 -16.63 -25.38
C SER A 197 28.11 -15.94 -24.02
N PRO A 198 27.79 -16.65 -22.93
CA PRO A 198 27.87 -16.08 -21.60
C PRO A 198 29.33 -15.73 -21.23
N VAL A 199 29.50 -14.66 -20.45
CA VAL A 199 30.82 -14.33 -19.87
C VAL A 199 31.23 -15.36 -18.81
N ALA A 200 32.45 -15.24 -18.27
CA ALA A 200 32.93 -16.10 -17.20
C ALA A 200 32.09 -15.94 -15.92
N ASP A 201 32.15 -16.94 -15.04
CA ASP A 201 31.55 -16.88 -13.71
C ASP A 201 32.20 -15.74 -12.89
N ALA A 202 31.45 -15.12 -11.99
CA ALA A 202 31.98 -14.16 -11.03
C ALA A 202 32.96 -14.85 -10.08
N ASP A 203 33.98 -14.14 -9.63
CA ASP A 203 34.82 -14.62 -8.55
C ASP A 203 34.03 -14.73 -7.22
N LYS A 204 34.55 -15.50 -6.29
CA LYS A 204 33.90 -15.74 -5.00
C LYS A 204 33.61 -14.45 -4.22
N LEU A 205 34.45 -13.44 -4.33
CA LEU A 205 34.32 -12.19 -3.61
C LEU A 205 33.11 -11.37 -4.08
N HIS A 206 32.99 -11.19 -5.40
CA HIS A 206 31.82 -10.54 -5.97
C HIS A 206 30.55 -11.36 -5.71
N LEU A 207 30.62 -12.68 -5.79
CA LEU A 207 29.47 -13.55 -5.60
C LEU A 207 28.94 -13.52 -4.15
N VAL A 208 29.83 -13.58 -3.11
CA VAL A 208 29.38 -13.51 -1.71
C VAL A 208 28.77 -12.15 -1.40
N ARG A 209 29.35 -11.06 -1.94
CA ARG A 209 28.82 -9.72 -1.75
C ARG A 209 27.43 -9.59 -2.41
N ARG A 210 27.29 -9.97 -3.67
CA ARG A 210 26.04 -9.94 -4.42
C ARG A 210 24.91 -10.71 -3.70
N VAL A 211 25.12 -11.99 -3.44
CA VAL A 211 24.09 -12.84 -2.88
C VAL A 211 23.69 -12.44 -1.44
N THR A 212 24.62 -11.91 -0.66
CA THR A 212 24.32 -11.43 0.70
C THR A 212 23.42 -10.19 0.65
N TYR A 213 23.71 -9.22 -0.21
CA TYR A 213 22.85 -8.06 -0.40
C TYR A 213 21.49 -8.43 -1.00
N ASP A 214 21.46 -9.26 -2.02
CA ASP A 214 20.20 -9.62 -2.69
C ASP A 214 19.26 -10.37 -1.76
N LEU A 215 19.80 -11.22 -0.87
CA LEU A 215 18.98 -11.99 0.06
C LEU A 215 18.68 -11.28 1.39
N THR A 216 19.58 -10.42 1.87
CA THR A 216 19.43 -9.81 3.20
C THR A 216 19.38 -8.29 3.22
N GLY A 217 19.78 -7.63 2.13
CA GLY A 217 19.93 -6.17 2.06
C GLY A 217 21.07 -5.62 2.92
N LEU A 218 22.01 -6.47 3.34
CA LEU A 218 23.15 -6.13 4.21
C LEU A 218 24.48 -6.57 3.59
N PRO A 219 25.59 -5.89 3.92
CA PRO A 219 26.91 -6.35 3.53
C PRO A 219 27.28 -7.64 4.27
N PRO A 220 28.06 -8.54 3.66
CA PRO A 220 28.68 -9.63 4.40
C PRO A 220 29.74 -9.06 5.36
N THR A 221 29.88 -9.65 6.52
CA THR A 221 30.99 -9.33 7.45
C THR A 221 32.33 -9.85 6.91
N PRO A 222 33.48 -9.27 7.30
CA PRO A 222 34.78 -9.80 6.90
C PRO A 222 34.96 -11.29 7.21
N ALA A 223 34.48 -11.75 8.37
CA ALA A 223 34.54 -13.16 8.76
C ALA A 223 33.69 -14.07 7.84
N GLU A 224 32.52 -13.63 7.39
CA GLU A 224 31.69 -14.37 6.44
C GLU A 224 32.33 -14.43 5.04
N VAL A 225 32.98 -13.34 4.62
CA VAL A 225 33.75 -13.30 3.38
C VAL A 225 34.89 -14.30 3.46
N ASP A 226 35.73 -14.25 4.50
CA ASP A 226 36.84 -15.15 4.67
C ASP A 226 36.38 -16.61 4.75
N ALA A 227 35.33 -16.91 5.51
CA ALA A 227 34.77 -18.25 5.62
C ALA A 227 34.36 -18.83 4.25
N PHE A 228 33.76 -18.02 3.39
CA PHE A 228 33.37 -18.45 2.05
C PHE A 228 34.57 -18.57 1.08
N LEU A 229 35.51 -17.62 1.15
CA LEU A 229 36.69 -17.64 0.27
C LEU A 229 37.57 -18.87 0.51
N TYR A 230 37.79 -19.25 1.79
CA TYR A 230 38.62 -20.39 2.18
C TYR A 230 37.91 -21.74 2.11
N ASP A 231 36.56 -21.75 1.98
CA ASP A 231 35.83 -23.00 1.81
C ASP A 231 35.97 -23.53 0.37
N ALA A 232 36.73 -24.60 0.22
CA ALA A 232 36.98 -25.27 -1.06
C ALA A 232 35.97 -26.38 -1.39
N SER A 233 34.97 -26.59 -0.53
CA SER A 233 33.98 -27.67 -0.75
C SER A 233 33.03 -27.30 -1.92
N PRO A 234 32.57 -28.29 -2.70
CA PRO A 234 31.72 -28.04 -3.86
C PRO A 234 30.32 -27.49 -3.49
N ASP A 235 29.89 -27.66 -2.24
CA ASP A 235 28.62 -27.17 -1.71
C ASP A 235 28.76 -25.88 -0.88
N ALA A 236 29.93 -25.22 -0.87
CA ALA A 236 30.16 -23.97 -0.15
C ALA A 236 29.12 -22.90 -0.49
N TYR A 237 28.83 -22.70 -1.77
CA TYR A 237 27.87 -21.69 -2.22
C TYR A 237 26.42 -22.08 -1.89
N PRO A 238 25.92 -23.31 -2.14
CA PRO A 238 24.60 -23.73 -1.65
C PRO A 238 24.41 -23.53 -0.14
N ARG A 239 25.42 -23.88 0.70
CA ARG A 239 25.32 -23.66 2.16
C ARG A 239 25.27 -22.17 2.53
N LEU A 240 26.00 -21.33 1.84
CA LEU A 240 25.91 -19.86 2.01
C LEU A 240 24.50 -19.39 1.70
N VAL A 241 23.92 -19.79 0.58
CA VAL A 241 22.55 -19.43 0.17
C VAL A 241 21.53 -19.90 1.22
N ASP A 242 21.61 -21.17 1.67
CA ASP A 242 20.69 -21.73 2.64
C ASP A 242 20.75 -20.97 3.99
N ARG A 243 21.96 -20.59 4.44
CA ARG A 243 22.15 -19.75 5.63
C ARG A 243 21.51 -18.37 5.49
N LEU A 244 21.67 -17.72 4.33
CA LEU A 244 21.09 -16.40 4.09
C LEU A 244 19.56 -16.44 4.01
N LEU A 245 18.98 -17.48 3.38
CA LEU A 245 17.53 -17.71 3.33
C LEU A 245 16.91 -17.99 4.71
N ALA A 246 17.68 -18.56 5.63
CA ALA A 246 17.27 -18.80 7.01
C ALA A 246 17.40 -17.56 7.92
N SER A 247 18.08 -16.52 7.46
CA SER A 247 18.28 -15.29 8.23
C SER A 247 16.98 -14.49 8.37
N PRO A 248 16.67 -13.92 9.55
CA PRO A 248 15.56 -12.97 9.71
C PRO A 248 15.66 -11.77 8.76
N ALA A 249 16.85 -11.36 8.37
CA ALA A 249 17.09 -10.28 7.43
C ALA A 249 16.55 -10.57 6.01
N PHE A 250 16.32 -11.87 5.67
CA PHE A 250 15.65 -12.23 4.43
C PHE A 250 14.21 -11.67 4.38
N GLY A 251 13.43 -11.87 5.44
CA GLY A 251 12.07 -11.34 5.51
C GLY A 251 12.04 -9.81 5.51
N GLU A 252 12.99 -9.15 6.16
CA GLU A 252 13.11 -7.69 6.15
C GLU A 252 13.39 -7.16 4.74
N ARG A 253 14.28 -7.82 3.98
CA ARG A 253 14.60 -7.45 2.60
C ARG A 253 13.46 -7.77 1.64
N TRP A 254 12.99 -9.00 1.61
CA TRP A 254 11.98 -9.45 0.67
C TRP A 254 10.57 -8.99 1.04
N GLY A 255 10.31 -8.78 2.33
CA GLY A 255 9.11 -8.10 2.80
C GLY A 255 9.05 -6.65 2.31
N ARG A 256 10.19 -5.93 2.26
CA ARG A 256 10.22 -4.56 1.71
C ARG A 256 9.79 -4.51 0.24
N HIS A 257 10.19 -5.48 -0.58
CA HIS A 257 9.74 -5.56 -1.97
C HIS A 257 8.23 -5.71 -2.09
N TRP A 258 7.61 -6.49 -1.20
CA TRP A 258 6.15 -6.58 -1.15
C TRP A 258 5.51 -5.28 -0.63
N LEU A 259 6.11 -4.62 0.36
CA LEU A 259 5.57 -3.38 0.91
C LEU A 259 5.54 -2.23 -0.11
N ASP A 260 6.42 -2.24 -1.13
CA ASP A 260 6.35 -1.32 -2.27
C ASP A 260 5.11 -1.61 -3.14
N VAL A 261 4.88 -2.86 -3.45
CA VAL A 261 3.69 -3.31 -4.19
C VAL A 261 2.41 -3.05 -3.40
N ALA A 262 2.45 -3.21 -2.08
CA ALA A 262 1.36 -2.90 -1.18
C ALA A 262 1.18 -1.39 -0.92
N ARG A 263 1.96 -0.51 -1.57
CA ARG A 263 1.97 0.95 -1.35
C ARG A 263 1.95 1.33 0.14
N TYR A 264 2.75 0.60 0.93
CA TYR A 264 2.80 0.76 2.37
C TYR A 264 3.16 2.18 2.77
N GLY A 265 2.29 2.79 3.57
CA GLY A 265 2.51 4.08 4.21
C GLY A 265 1.71 4.17 5.50
N GLU A 266 2.20 4.95 6.45
CA GLU A 266 1.64 5.05 7.80
C GLU A 266 0.71 6.27 7.94
N SER A 267 0.08 6.71 6.83
CA SER A 267 -0.88 7.82 6.81
C SER A 267 -1.79 7.79 5.58
N THR A 268 -2.87 8.59 5.62
CA THR A 268 -3.83 8.71 4.51
C THR A 268 -3.25 9.36 3.26
N GLY A 269 -2.26 10.26 3.39
CA GLY A 269 -1.87 11.14 2.29
C GLY A 269 -2.98 12.10 1.87
N SER A 270 -2.94 12.60 0.61
CA SER A 270 -3.93 13.49 0.03
C SER A 270 -4.08 14.85 0.74
N SER A 271 -5.22 15.52 0.54
CA SER A 271 -5.48 16.89 1.04
C SER A 271 -5.46 17.02 2.56
N ARG A 272 -5.69 15.93 3.27
CA ARG A 272 -5.63 15.81 4.75
C ARG A 272 -4.85 14.55 5.09
N ASN A 273 -3.62 14.76 5.53
CA ASN A 273 -2.72 13.65 5.85
C ASN A 273 -2.88 13.24 7.32
N LEU A 274 -3.62 12.17 7.57
CA LEU A 274 -3.87 11.61 8.90
C LEU A 274 -3.02 10.36 9.12
N PRO A 275 -2.38 10.17 10.28
CA PRO A 275 -1.60 8.97 10.57
C PRO A 275 -2.47 7.72 10.63
N TYR A 276 -1.85 6.59 10.29
CA TYR A 276 -2.32 5.22 10.56
C TYR A 276 -1.48 4.59 11.68
N PRO A 277 -1.80 4.83 12.95
CA PRO A 277 -0.95 4.41 14.07
C PRO A 277 -0.70 2.90 14.15
N GLN A 278 -1.57 2.09 13.55
CA GLN A 278 -1.52 0.64 13.58
C GLN A 278 -0.91 0.02 12.32
N ALA A 279 -0.50 0.81 11.32
CA ALA A 279 -0.01 0.31 10.03
C ALA A 279 1.22 -0.59 10.15
N TRP A 280 2.09 -0.34 11.14
CA TRP A 280 3.27 -1.14 11.40
C TRP A 280 2.99 -2.64 11.61
N ARG A 281 1.78 -3.01 12.09
CA ARG A 281 1.38 -4.42 12.25
C ARG A 281 1.34 -5.14 10.90
N TYR A 282 0.86 -4.48 9.85
CA TYR A 282 0.86 -5.04 8.51
C TYR A 282 2.29 -5.23 7.98
N ARG A 283 3.19 -4.27 8.20
CA ARG A 283 4.61 -4.41 7.85
C ARG A 283 5.22 -5.64 8.51
N ASP A 284 4.99 -5.79 9.80
CA ASP A 284 5.56 -6.89 10.58
C ASP A 284 4.95 -8.24 10.15
N TYR A 285 3.64 -8.29 9.87
CA TYR A 285 3.00 -9.47 9.27
C TYR A 285 3.67 -9.88 7.94
N VAL A 286 3.96 -8.93 7.06
CA VAL A 286 4.60 -9.21 5.77
C VAL A 286 6.00 -9.79 5.99
N ILE A 287 6.80 -9.19 6.87
CA ILE A 287 8.15 -9.67 7.20
C ILE A 287 8.10 -11.11 7.75
N ASP A 288 7.18 -11.38 8.67
CA ASP A 288 7.04 -12.69 9.31
C ASP A 288 6.51 -13.75 8.32
N ALA A 289 5.55 -13.41 7.47
CA ALA A 289 5.04 -14.29 6.44
C ALA A 289 6.14 -14.73 5.45
N VAL A 290 7.00 -13.78 5.03
CA VAL A 290 8.14 -14.05 4.14
C VAL A 290 9.20 -14.90 4.87
N ASN A 291 9.51 -14.61 6.12
CA ASN A 291 10.46 -15.40 6.90
C ASN A 291 9.99 -16.84 7.15
N ALA A 292 8.69 -17.02 7.37
CA ALA A 292 8.06 -18.32 7.52
C ALA A 292 7.92 -19.09 6.19
N ASP A 293 8.30 -18.47 5.06
CA ASP A 293 8.07 -19.02 3.71
C ASP A 293 6.59 -19.41 3.50
N LYS A 294 5.67 -18.52 3.98
CA LYS A 294 4.23 -18.71 3.80
C LYS A 294 3.93 -18.91 2.32
N PRO A 295 3.19 -19.96 1.91
CA PRO A 295 2.83 -20.16 0.52
C PRO A 295 2.21 -18.89 -0.09
N TYR A 296 2.71 -18.46 -1.25
CA TYR A 296 2.32 -17.18 -1.84
C TYR A 296 0.82 -17.10 -2.15
N ASP A 297 0.19 -18.19 -2.56
CA ASP A 297 -1.26 -18.28 -2.72
C ASP A 297 -2.01 -18.02 -1.40
N GLN A 298 -1.54 -18.63 -0.30
CA GLN A 298 -2.10 -18.39 1.03
C GLN A 298 -1.86 -16.94 1.49
N PHE A 299 -0.67 -16.40 1.22
CA PHE A 299 -0.33 -15.00 1.53
C PHE A 299 -1.27 -14.01 0.80
N ILE A 300 -1.59 -14.24 -0.48
CA ILE A 300 -2.56 -13.43 -1.24
C ILE A 300 -3.97 -13.60 -0.68
N ARG A 301 -4.40 -14.85 -0.39
CA ARG A 301 -5.75 -15.11 0.17
C ARG A 301 -5.97 -14.38 1.47
N GLU A 302 -4.97 -14.37 2.36
CA GLU A 302 -5.07 -13.65 3.63
C GLU A 302 -5.21 -12.15 3.46
N GLN A 303 -4.55 -11.55 2.48
CA GLN A 303 -4.61 -10.12 2.22
C GLN A 303 -5.92 -9.66 1.59
N ILE A 304 -6.59 -10.54 0.83
CA ILE A 304 -7.88 -10.22 0.18
C ILE A 304 -9.07 -10.56 1.08
N ALA A 305 -9.01 -11.67 1.81
CA ALA A 305 -10.14 -12.25 2.52
C ALA A 305 -9.76 -12.88 3.87
N GLY A 306 -8.71 -12.41 4.54
CA GLY A 306 -8.21 -12.97 5.77
C GLY A 306 -9.25 -13.04 6.89
N ASP A 307 -10.15 -12.03 6.96
CA ASP A 307 -11.27 -11.99 7.89
C ASP A 307 -12.33 -13.08 7.65
N LEU A 308 -12.36 -13.67 6.45
CA LEU A 308 -13.30 -14.72 6.03
C LEU A 308 -12.70 -16.12 6.07
N LEU A 309 -11.38 -16.24 6.27
CA LEU A 309 -10.72 -17.54 6.32
C LEU A 309 -10.89 -18.22 7.69
N PRO A 310 -10.91 -19.56 7.74
CA PRO A 310 -10.87 -20.29 9.00
C PRO A 310 -9.55 -20.08 9.72
N ALA A 311 -9.58 -20.04 11.05
CA ALA A 311 -8.40 -19.95 11.91
C ALA A 311 -8.47 -20.99 13.02
N ASP A 312 -7.37 -21.72 13.24
CA ASP A 312 -7.28 -22.78 14.25
C ASP A 312 -6.93 -22.21 15.63
N THR A 313 -6.26 -21.05 15.65
CA THR A 313 -5.82 -20.36 16.87
C THR A 313 -6.17 -18.86 16.82
N PRO A 314 -6.29 -18.21 17.98
CA PRO A 314 -6.45 -16.75 18.05
C PRO A 314 -5.34 -15.98 17.32
N GLU A 315 -4.09 -16.42 17.47
CA GLU A 315 -2.92 -15.79 16.84
C GLU A 315 -3.02 -15.86 15.32
N ARG A 316 -3.47 -17.02 14.80
CA ARG A 316 -3.71 -17.19 13.38
C ARG A 316 -4.83 -16.29 12.88
N ARG A 317 -5.89 -16.12 13.68
CA ARG A 317 -6.98 -15.18 13.39
C ARG A 317 -6.48 -13.75 13.33
N ASP A 318 -5.62 -13.35 14.27
CA ASP A 318 -5.03 -12.03 14.31
C ASP A 318 -4.15 -11.76 13.10
N GLU A 319 -3.27 -12.71 12.72
CA GLU A 319 -2.47 -12.62 11.49
C GLU A 319 -3.34 -12.40 10.25
N GLN A 320 -4.42 -13.17 10.11
CA GLN A 320 -5.35 -13.08 8.98
C GLN A 320 -6.08 -11.74 8.94
N LEU A 321 -6.48 -11.19 10.09
CA LEU A 321 -7.08 -9.85 10.19
C LEU A 321 -6.09 -8.76 9.80
N ILE A 322 -4.86 -8.82 10.33
CA ILE A 322 -3.79 -7.86 10.03
C ILE A 322 -3.45 -7.88 8.54
N ALA A 323 -3.44 -9.06 7.91
CA ALA A 323 -3.17 -9.23 6.48
C ALA A 323 -4.13 -8.40 5.61
N THR A 324 -5.40 -8.26 6.00
CA THR A 324 -6.40 -7.48 5.25
C THR A 324 -6.10 -5.98 5.24
N GLY A 325 -5.13 -5.52 6.03
CA GLY A 325 -4.54 -4.18 5.94
C GLY A 325 -4.07 -3.81 4.54
N PHE A 326 -3.70 -4.78 3.72
CA PHE A 326 -3.40 -4.60 2.30
C PHE A 326 -4.46 -3.78 1.55
N LEU A 327 -5.73 -4.02 1.80
CA LEU A 327 -6.86 -3.33 1.18
C LEU A 327 -7.20 -1.99 1.87
N ALA A 328 -6.63 -1.73 3.06
CA ALA A 328 -6.99 -0.58 3.88
C ALA A 328 -5.93 0.55 3.90
N LEU A 329 -4.67 0.23 3.59
CA LEU A 329 -3.52 1.14 3.74
C LEU A 329 -3.41 2.22 2.65
N GLY A 330 -4.22 2.20 1.60
CA GLY A 330 -4.15 3.13 0.48
C GLY A 330 -4.43 4.60 0.85
N VAL A 331 -4.15 5.46 -0.11
CA VAL A 331 -4.41 6.91 -0.01
C VAL A 331 -5.90 7.18 0.09
N LYS A 332 -6.31 8.15 0.96
CA LYS A 332 -7.72 8.50 1.17
C LYS A 332 -7.93 10.00 1.25
N ASP A 333 -8.76 10.55 0.37
CA ASP A 333 -9.20 11.95 0.48
C ASP A 333 -10.36 12.08 1.48
N VAL A 334 -10.04 12.10 2.76
CA VAL A 334 -11.02 12.18 3.85
C VAL A 334 -11.82 13.49 3.85
N ASN A 335 -11.35 14.52 3.14
CA ASN A 335 -12.03 15.81 2.98
C ASN A 335 -12.86 15.88 1.69
N GLN A 336 -13.01 14.78 0.97
CA GLN A 336 -13.83 14.70 -0.24
C GLN A 336 -15.24 15.24 0.05
N ARG A 337 -15.69 16.19 -0.77
CA ARG A 337 -16.99 16.88 -0.59
C ARG A 337 -18.18 15.92 -0.62
N PHE A 338 -18.12 14.90 -1.47
CA PHE A 338 -19.22 13.97 -1.68
C PHE A 338 -18.87 12.58 -1.15
N LYS A 339 -19.67 12.08 -0.21
CA LYS A 339 -19.47 10.77 0.41
C LYS A 339 -19.44 9.64 -0.64
N VAL A 340 -20.28 9.71 -1.66
CA VAL A 340 -20.32 8.68 -2.71
C VAL A 340 -19.01 8.64 -3.50
N ARG A 341 -18.42 9.81 -3.82
CA ARG A 341 -17.10 9.88 -4.46
C ARG A 341 -16.02 9.29 -3.58
N PHE A 342 -15.99 9.65 -2.30
CA PHE A 342 -15.05 9.05 -1.36
C PHE A 342 -15.12 7.53 -1.36
N VAL A 343 -16.32 6.94 -1.33
CA VAL A 343 -16.49 5.48 -1.38
C VAL A 343 -15.98 4.92 -2.70
N MET A 344 -16.39 5.50 -3.83
CA MET A 344 -15.99 5.01 -5.16
C MET A 344 -14.50 5.17 -5.43
N ASP A 345 -13.87 6.21 -4.90
CA ASP A 345 -12.42 6.41 -5.04
C ASP A 345 -11.62 5.40 -4.20
N ASN A 346 -12.11 5.02 -3.00
CA ASN A 346 -11.52 3.93 -2.23
C ASN A 346 -11.70 2.56 -2.92
N ILE A 347 -12.85 2.30 -3.54
CA ILE A 347 -13.08 1.08 -4.32
C ILE A 347 -12.13 1.02 -5.53
N ASP A 348 -11.98 2.13 -6.24
CA ASP A 348 -11.07 2.23 -7.37
C ASP A 348 -9.62 1.95 -6.96
N GLU A 349 -9.20 2.51 -5.84
CA GLU A 349 -7.88 2.29 -5.24
C GLU A 349 -7.67 0.81 -4.86
N GLN A 350 -8.68 0.13 -4.33
CA GLN A 350 -8.62 -1.31 -4.02
C GLN A 350 -8.53 -2.16 -5.30
N ILE A 351 -9.30 -1.83 -6.34
CA ILE A 351 -9.26 -2.52 -7.64
C ILE A 351 -7.88 -2.34 -8.29
N ASP A 352 -7.37 -1.11 -8.35
CA ASP A 352 -6.03 -0.82 -8.90
C ASP A 352 -4.97 -1.61 -8.15
N THR A 353 -5.02 -1.59 -6.83
CA THR A 353 -4.08 -2.31 -5.99
C THR A 353 -4.09 -3.81 -6.26
N VAL A 354 -5.25 -4.45 -6.25
CA VAL A 354 -5.36 -5.90 -6.47
C VAL A 354 -4.96 -6.27 -7.89
N SER A 355 -5.46 -5.56 -8.89
CA SER A 355 -5.19 -5.89 -10.28
C SER A 355 -3.73 -5.68 -10.68
N ARG A 356 -3.08 -4.60 -10.23
CA ARG A 356 -1.65 -4.37 -10.50
C ARG A 356 -0.75 -5.28 -9.68
N SER A 357 -1.03 -5.41 -8.39
CA SER A 357 -0.15 -6.18 -7.49
C SER A 357 -0.13 -7.67 -7.80
N VAL A 358 -1.27 -8.25 -8.17
CA VAL A 358 -1.39 -9.71 -8.36
C VAL A 358 -1.39 -10.12 -9.82
N LEU A 359 -2.03 -9.31 -10.69
CA LEU A 359 -2.23 -9.65 -12.11
C LEU A 359 -1.37 -8.81 -13.07
N ALA A 360 -0.72 -7.75 -12.58
CA ALA A 360 -0.06 -6.74 -13.42
C ALA A 360 -0.98 -6.20 -14.53
N LEU A 361 -2.23 -5.86 -14.17
CA LEU A 361 -3.23 -5.29 -15.06
C LEU A 361 -3.71 -3.93 -14.54
N THR A 362 -4.03 -3.02 -15.46
CA THR A 362 -4.52 -1.67 -15.14
C THR A 362 -6.05 -1.60 -15.18
N ALA A 363 -6.74 -2.47 -14.40
CA ALA A 363 -8.19 -2.60 -14.47
C ALA A 363 -8.96 -1.30 -14.15
N SER A 364 -8.41 -0.40 -13.35
CA SER A 364 -9.00 0.92 -13.04
C SER A 364 -9.20 1.81 -14.26
N CYS A 365 -8.47 1.60 -15.36
CA CYS A 365 -8.71 2.30 -16.61
C CYS A 365 -10.12 2.04 -17.19
N ALA A 366 -10.75 0.91 -16.81
CA ALA A 366 -12.10 0.54 -17.24
C ALA A 366 -13.22 1.18 -16.40
N ARG A 367 -12.91 2.05 -15.44
CA ARG A 367 -13.89 2.77 -14.60
C ARG A 367 -14.84 3.66 -15.40
N CYS A 368 -14.32 4.35 -16.42
CA CYS A 368 -15.08 5.38 -17.14
C CYS A 368 -15.64 4.90 -18.48
N HIS A 369 -14.94 4.01 -19.15
CA HIS A 369 -15.24 3.39 -20.44
C HIS A 369 -14.49 2.07 -20.52
N ASP A 370 -14.79 1.22 -21.48
CA ASP A 370 -14.01 0.01 -21.71
C ASP A 370 -12.51 0.33 -21.81
N HIS A 371 -11.68 -0.54 -21.22
CA HIS A 371 -10.23 -0.32 -21.25
C HIS A 371 -9.76 -0.09 -22.68
N LYS A 372 -8.90 0.93 -22.86
CA LYS A 372 -8.53 1.41 -24.20
C LYS A 372 -7.79 0.35 -25.02
N PHE A 373 -7.00 -0.49 -24.39
CA PHE A 373 -6.10 -1.45 -25.03
C PHE A 373 -6.39 -2.89 -24.65
N ASP A 374 -6.64 -3.15 -23.37
CA ASP A 374 -6.87 -4.48 -22.86
C ASP A 374 -8.36 -4.89 -23.00
N PRO A 375 -8.67 -6.18 -23.16
CA PRO A 375 -10.04 -6.66 -23.26
C PRO A 375 -10.75 -6.70 -21.90
N ILE A 376 -10.79 -5.54 -21.22
CA ILE A 376 -11.46 -5.33 -19.94
C ILE A 376 -12.63 -4.36 -20.17
N PRO A 377 -13.86 -4.85 -20.31
CA PRO A 377 -15.02 -4.00 -20.43
C PRO A 377 -15.33 -3.29 -19.11
N THR A 378 -16.00 -2.15 -19.17
CA THR A 378 -16.46 -1.40 -17.98
C THR A 378 -17.30 -2.27 -17.06
N THR A 379 -18.07 -3.23 -17.60
CA THR A 379 -18.84 -4.19 -16.80
C THR A 379 -17.97 -5.03 -15.86
N ASP A 380 -16.77 -5.45 -16.29
CA ASP A 380 -15.84 -6.22 -15.45
C ASP A 380 -15.31 -5.38 -14.29
N TYR A 381 -15.00 -4.10 -14.55
CA TYR A 381 -14.62 -3.17 -13.50
C TYR A 381 -15.72 -3.06 -12.43
N TYR A 382 -16.99 -2.87 -12.85
CA TYR A 382 -18.09 -2.75 -11.89
C TYR A 382 -18.50 -4.09 -11.26
N ALA A 383 -18.19 -5.22 -11.90
CA ALA A 383 -18.31 -6.55 -11.28
C ALA A 383 -17.35 -6.68 -10.09
N LEU A 384 -16.07 -6.27 -10.25
CA LEU A 384 -15.11 -6.16 -9.14
C LEU A 384 -15.53 -5.09 -8.13
N ALA A 385 -15.98 -3.93 -8.60
CA ALA A 385 -16.44 -2.84 -7.73
C ALA A 385 -17.59 -3.27 -6.82
N GLY A 386 -18.48 -4.15 -7.24
CA GLY A 386 -19.54 -4.73 -6.43
C GLY A 386 -19.01 -5.54 -5.24
N ILE A 387 -17.90 -6.25 -5.40
CA ILE A 387 -17.22 -6.99 -4.33
C ILE A 387 -16.72 -6.02 -3.26
N PHE A 388 -16.00 -4.96 -3.66
CA PHE A 388 -15.45 -3.97 -2.73
C PHE A 388 -16.51 -3.01 -2.19
N HIS A 389 -17.61 -2.76 -2.92
CA HIS A 389 -18.77 -2.02 -2.42
C HIS A 389 -19.51 -2.78 -1.31
N SER A 390 -19.44 -4.12 -1.33
CA SER A 390 -19.95 -5.02 -0.31
C SER A 390 -18.97 -5.25 0.86
N THR A 391 -17.96 -4.37 1.00
CA THR A 391 -16.87 -4.49 1.97
C THR A 391 -16.75 -3.20 2.77
N ASP A 392 -16.76 -3.28 4.10
CA ASP A 392 -16.45 -2.16 4.99
C ASP A 392 -14.96 -1.94 5.07
N LEU A 393 -14.51 -0.71 4.85
CA LEU A 393 -13.14 -0.27 5.01
C LEU A 393 -12.86 0.08 6.48
N CYS A 394 -12.04 -0.72 7.14
CA CYS A 394 -11.70 -0.58 8.56
C CYS A 394 -10.33 0.12 8.73
N ALA A 395 -10.23 1.38 8.27
CA ALA A 395 -8.98 2.14 8.30
C ALA A 395 -8.89 3.16 9.46
N GLY A 396 -9.86 3.21 10.37
CA GLY A 396 -9.87 4.16 11.48
C GLY A 396 -10.12 5.61 11.07
N VAL A 397 -10.44 5.88 9.81
CA VAL A 397 -10.71 7.22 9.27
C VAL A 397 -12.05 7.26 8.56
N ARG A 398 -12.67 8.44 8.54
CA ARG A 398 -13.97 8.67 7.88
C ARG A 398 -13.95 9.93 7.05
N ASN A 399 -14.78 9.98 6.04
CA ASN A 399 -15.03 11.19 5.26
C ASN A 399 -15.88 12.20 6.06
N LYS A 400 -15.38 13.42 6.20
CA LYS A 400 -16.13 14.52 6.81
C LYS A 400 -15.71 15.86 6.19
N MET A 401 -16.41 16.29 5.16
CA MET A 401 -16.15 17.57 4.51
C MET A 401 -16.12 18.74 5.54
N GLY A 402 -15.08 19.55 5.48
CA GLY A 402 -14.90 20.71 6.35
C GLY A 402 -14.68 20.37 7.83
N GLY A 403 -14.36 19.11 8.14
CA GLY A 403 -13.93 18.68 9.45
C GLY A 403 -12.53 19.20 9.81
N GLY A 404 -12.08 18.94 11.04
CA GLY A 404 -10.73 19.27 11.50
C GLY A 404 -10.22 18.21 12.46
N GLY A 405 -8.98 17.76 12.27
CA GLY A 405 -8.30 16.86 13.19
C GLY A 405 -9.10 15.57 13.49
N LEU A 406 -9.59 15.48 14.73
CA LEU A 406 -10.35 14.34 15.24
C LEU A 406 -11.66 14.03 14.51
N ASP A 407 -12.23 14.99 13.80
CA ASP A 407 -13.47 14.77 13.05
C ASP A 407 -13.33 13.69 11.97
N TYR A 408 -12.12 13.48 11.45
CA TYR A 408 -11.82 12.50 10.41
C TYR A 408 -11.47 11.11 10.94
N TYR A 409 -11.26 10.97 12.25
CA TYR A 409 -10.86 9.71 12.86
C TYR A 409 -12.08 8.96 13.44
N ASP A 410 -12.06 7.64 13.30
CA ASP A 410 -13.09 6.74 13.82
C ASP A 410 -12.45 5.41 14.27
N SER A 411 -12.02 5.38 15.52
CA SER A 411 -11.38 4.19 16.11
C SER A 411 -12.29 2.97 16.13
N LYS A 412 -13.62 3.16 16.16
CA LYS A 412 -14.60 2.06 16.14
C LYS A 412 -14.65 1.34 14.79
N ALA A 413 -14.15 1.97 13.75
CA ALA A 413 -14.02 1.33 12.44
C ALA A 413 -12.82 0.36 12.35
N LEU A 414 -11.84 0.41 13.27
CA LEU A 414 -10.70 -0.50 13.28
C LEU A 414 -11.13 -1.93 13.64
N LEU A 415 -10.35 -2.91 13.18
CA LEU A 415 -10.48 -4.32 13.59
C LEU A 415 -9.74 -4.55 14.92
N HIS A 416 -10.29 -5.40 15.76
CA HIS A 416 -9.68 -5.78 17.02
C HIS A 416 -8.88 -7.08 16.86
N VAL A 417 -7.67 -7.11 17.42
CA VAL A 417 -6.77 -8.27 17.46
C VAL A 417 -6.39 -8.60 18.91
N GLY A 418 -6.05 -9.85 19.16
CA GLY A 418 -5.76 -10.35 20.51
C GLY A 418 -7.03 -10.75 21.30
N PRO A 419 -6.84 -11.29 22.52
CA PRO A 419 -7.95 -11.71 23.36
C PRO A 419 -8.82 -10.52 23.76
N PRO A 420 -10.13 -10.71 23.97
CA PRO A 420 -10.99 -9.70 24.57
C PRO A 420 -10.42 -9.22 25.89
N VAL A 421 -10.38 -7.92 26.10
CA VAL A 421 -9.91 -7.30 27.33
C VAL A 421 -11.09 -6.79 28.10
N GLU A 422 -11.22 -7.21 29.38
CA GLU A 422 -12.16 -6.53 30.26
C GLU A 422 -11.60 -5.16 30.63
N PRO A 423 -12.35 -4.06 30.33
CA PRO A 423 -11.85 -2.72 30.61
C PRO A 423 -11.63 -2.51 32.10
N ASP A 424 -10.52 -1.88 32.48
CA ASP A 424 -10.29 -1.48 33.86
C ASP A 424 -11.42 -0.53 34.34
N PRO A 425 -12.12 -0.83 35.43
CA PRO A 425 -13.15 0.05 36.00
C PRO A 425 -12.66 1.49 36.27
N ALA A 426 -11.36 1.66 36.66
CA ALA A 426 -10.77 2.96 36.86
C ALA A 426 -10.61 3.73 35.54
N LEU A 427 -10.23 3.04 34.46
CA LEU A 427 -10.16 3.59 33.11
C LEU A 427 -11.55 4.01 32.61
N LEU A 428 -12.58 3.17 32.83
CA LEU A 428 -13.98 3.50 32.46
C LEU A 428 -14.47 4.76 33.21
N ALA A 429 -14.18 4.91 34.50
CA ALA A 429 -14.54 6.11 35.26
C ALA A 429 -13.86 7.35 34.71
N LYS A 430 -12.57 7.26 34.35
CA LYS A 430 -11.79 8.34 33.71
C LYS A 430 -12.32 8.72 32.33
N ILE A 431 -12.77 7.73 31.55
CA ILE A 431 -13.44 7.95 30.24
C ILE A 431 -14.69 8.81 30.42
N GLU A 432 -15.56 8.49 31.40
CA GLU A 432 -16.77 9.27 31.63
C GLU A 432 -16.45 10.70 32.11
N GLU A 433 -15.48 10.87 33.02
CA GLU A 433 -15.02 12.19 33.43
C GLU A 433 -14.50 13.00 32.24
N THR A 434 -13.62 12.41 31.42
CA THR A 434 -13.05 13.10 30.27
C THR A 434 -14.12 13.38 29.21
N ARG A 435 -15.12 12.54 29.04
CA ARG A 435 -16.25 12.75 28.13
C ARG A 435 -17.05 14.02 28.52
N VAL A 436 -17.22 14.28 29.81
CA VAL A 436 -17.83 15.54 30.30
C VAL A 436 -16.93 16.72 29.94
N GLN A 437 -15.64 16.64 30.23
CA GLN A 437 -14.68 17.71 29.90
C GLN A 437 -14.61 18.03 28.41
N VAL A 438 -14.70 17.00 27.53
CA VAL A 438 -14.76 17.17 26.06
C VAL A 438 -16.01 17.96 25.67
N LYS A 439 -17.18 17.62 26.24
CA LYS A 439 -18.45 18.37 25.99
C LYS A 439 -18.36 19.80 26.39
N GLU A 440 -17.78 20.11 27.58
CA GLU A 440 -17.59 21.46 28.06
C GLU A 440 -16.61 22.26 27.16
N ALA A 441 -15.48 21.65 26.78
CA ALA A 441 -14.50 22.29 25.90
C ALA A 441 -15.09 22.52 24.49
N GLN A 442 -15.90 21.61 23.98
CA GLN A 442 -16.63 21.77 22.73
C GLN A 442 -17.63 22.92 22.78
N ALA A 443 -18.40 23.03 23.88
CA ALA A 443 -19.35 24.11 24.09
C ALA A 443 -18.61 25.45 24.16
N ALA A 444 -17.48 25.54 24.86
CA ALA A 444 -16.63 26.72 24.94
C ALA A 444 -16.12 27.14 23.53
N PHE A 445 -15.67 26.21 22.70
CA PHE A 445 -15.27 26.51 21.32
C PHE A 445 -16.46 27.01 20.48
N GLN A 446 -17.60 26.34 20.57
CA GLN A 446 -18.81 26.75 19.81
C GLN A 446 -19.32 28.12 20.23
N ALA A 447 -19.14 28.52 21.49
CA ALA A 447 -19.49 29.84 21.96
C ALA A 447 -18.74 30.98 21.25
N PHE A 448 -17.52 30.71 20.74
CA PHE A 448 -16.71 31.67 19.99
C PHE A 448 -16.89 31.56 18.47
N LYS A 449 -17.52 30.50 17.94
CA LYS A 449 -17.63 30.28 16.51
C LYS A 449 -18.46 31.36 15.83
N GLY A 450 -17.85 32.05 14.86
CA GLY A 450 -18.51 33.13 14.10
C GLY A 450 -18.69 34.44 14.85
N LYS A 451 -18.15 34.58 16.07
CA LYS A 451 -18.25 35.79 16.89
C LYS A 451 -16.93 36.58 16.94
N PRO A 452 -16.98 37.96 16.96
CA PRO A 452 -15.77 38.79 17.06
C PRO A 452 -14.91 38.49 18.28
N GLU A 453 -15.51 38.15 19.42
CA GLU A 453 -14.83 37.88 20.69
C GLU A 453 -13.89 36.66 20.57
N GLY A 454 -14.16 35.75 19.63
CA GLY A 454 -13.27 34.60 19.34
C GLY A 454 -11.93 35.02 18.76
N ASN A 455 -11.80 36.19 18.17
CA ASN A 455 -10.56 36.69 17.59
C ASN A 455 -9.75 37.56 18.59
N GLU A 456 -10.31 37.85 19.76
CA GLU A 456 -9.58 38.59 20.80
C GLU A 456 -8.41 37.72 21.31
N PRO A 457 -7.27 38.35 21.66
CA PRO A 457 -6.15 37.66 22.26
C PRO A 457 -6.49 37.10 23.64
N SER A 458 -6.06 35.86 23.89
CA SER A 458 -6.05 35.26 25.22
C SER A 458 -4.77 35.64 25.97
N GLU A 459 -4.57 35.16 27.18
CA GLU A 459 -3.40 35.47 28.04
C GLU A 459 -2.07 35.13 27.33
N ASP A 460 -2.06 34.15 26.46
CA ASP A 460 -0.89 33.75 25.69
C ASP A 460 -0.76 34.43 24.31
N GLY A 461 -1.57 35.45 24.05
CA GLY A 461 -1.56 36.28 22.84
C GLY A 461 -2.25 35.63 21.62
N ARG A 462 -2.71 34.39 21.72
CA ARG A 462 -3.42 33.69 20.64
C ARG A 462 -4.93 34.01 20.65
N PRO A 463 -5.64 33.92 19.52
CA PRO A 463 -7.09 34.06 19.49
C PRO A 463 -7.79 33.11 20.47
N LYS A 464 -8.75 33.61 21.27
CA LYS A 464 -9.51 32.82 22.26
C LYS A 464 -10.16 31.59 21.63
N ARG A 465 -10.67 31.71 20.37
CA ARG A 465 -11.23 30.57 19.62
C ARG A 465 -10.19 29.51 19.33
N ALA A 466 -8.95 29.88 18.97
CA ALA A 466 -7.88 28.95 18.69
C ALA A 466 -7.48 28.17 19.95
N VAL A 467 -7.37 28.84 21.09
CA VAL A 467 -7.06 28.20 22.39
C VAL A 467 -8.18 27.24 22.81
N ALA A 468 -9.44 27.66 22.68
CA ALA A 468 -10.58 26.82 23.00
C ALA A 468 -10.64 25.57 22.09
N ARG A 469 -10.36 25.74 20.79
CA ARG A 469 -10.27 24.63 19.83
C ARG A 469 -9.16 23.64 20.19
N GLN A 470 -7.98 24.16 20.52
CA GLN A 470 -6.83 23.33 20.91
C GLN A 470 -7.14 22.52 22.18
N LYS A 471 -7.77 23.16 23.22
CA LYS A 471 -8.18 22.45 24.43
C LYS A 471 -9.18 21.34 24.13
N TRP A 472 -10.21 21.65 23.30
CA TRP A 472 -11.18 20.65 22.89
C TRP A 472 -10.52 19.48 22.12
N ASN A 473 -9.67 19.78 21.13
CA ASN A 473 -8.98 18.75 20.34
C ASN A 473 -8.08 17.87 21.24
N LYS A 474 -7.36 18.45 22.18
CA LYS A 474 -6.51 17.71 23.12
C LYS A 474 -7.32 16.72 23.97
N LEU A 475 -8.36 17.22 24.66
CA LEU A 475 -9.23 16.39 25.50
C LEU A 475 -9.95 15.28 24.69
N ALA A 476 -10.38 15.59 23.48
CA ALA A 476 -11.04 14.63 22.62
C ALA A 476 -10.05 13.56 22.11
N ALA A 477 -8.77 13.89 21.87
CA ALA A 477 -7.72 12.93 21.57
C ALA A 477 -7.42 12.01 22.76
N GLU A 478 -7.33 12.57 23.97
CA GLU A 478 -7.15 11.81 25.20
C GLU A 478 -8.31 10.85 25.45
N LEU A 479 -9.55 11.32 25.27
CA LEU A 479 -10.76 10.49 25.38
C LEU A 479 -10.71 9.32 24.42
N MET A 480 -10.41 9.59 23.16
CA MET A 480 -10.37 8.55 22.14
C MET A 480 -9.26 7.52 22.41
N ALA A 481 -8.09 7.94 22.86
CA ALA A 481 -7.02 7.02 23.25
C ALA A 481 -7.43 6.10 24.41
N MET A 482 -8.15 6.65 25.40
CA MET A 482 -8.68 5.86 26.52
C MET A 482 -9.81 4.93 26.08
N GLU A 483 -10.71 5.37 25.19
CA GLU A 483 -11.76 4.50 24.64
C GLU A 483 -11.16 3.35 23.80
N GLU A 484 -10.11 3.62 23.03
CA GLU A 484 -9.37 2.60 22.28
C GLU A 484 -8.67 1.62 23.23
N GLU A 485 -8.02 2.11 24.28
CA GLU A 485 -7.41 1.28 25.30
C GLU A 485 -8.45 0.39 26.00
N ALA A 486 -9.59 0.95 26.38
CA ALA A 486 -10.67 0.22 27.04
C ALA A 486 -11.31 -0.87 26.16
N THR A 487 -11.34 -0.66 24.84
CA THR A 487 -11.97 -1.61 23.91
C THR A 487 -11.01 -2.63 23.34
N SER A 488 -9.75 -2.28 23.15
CA SER A 488 -8.77 -3.14 22.46
C SER A 488 -7.44 -3.27 23.17
N ALA A 489 -7.22 -2.56 24.29
CA ALA A 489 -5.91 -2.44 24.96
C ALA A 489 -4.78 -2.10 23.97
N GLY A 490 -5.04 -1.21 23.03
CA GLY A 490 -4.10 -0.83 21.98
C GLY A 490 -3.86 -1.90 20.90
N ARG A 491 -4.68 -2.96 20.84
CA ARG A 491 -4.55 -4.08 19.89
C ARG A 491 -5.49 -3.95 18.69
N ALA A 492 -5.67 -2.75 18.17
CA ALA A 492 -6.41 -2.51 16.95
C ALA A 492 -5.51 -2.65 15.71
N THR A 493 -6.11 -2.96 14.55
CA THR A 493 -5.42 -3.00 13.25
C THR A 493 -6.32 -2.43 12.15
N LEU A 494 -5.68 -1.95 11.08
CA LEU A 494 -6.39 -1.64 9.85
C LEU A 494 -6.73 -2.93 9.12
N GLY A 495 -7.84 -2.93 8.38
CA GLY A 495 -8.24 -4.05 7.55
C GLY A 495 -9.58 -3.82 6.88
N VAL A 496 -10.22 -4.91 6.48
CA VAL A 496 -11.56 -4.91 5.89
C VAL A 496 -12.40 -6.03 6.51
N ARG A 497 -13.72 -5.87 6.39
CA ARG A 497 -14.71 -6.90 6.71
C ARG A 497 -15.89 -6.81 5.74
N ASP A 498 -16.70 -7.85 5.65
CA ASP A 498 -17.93 -7.77 4.86
C ASP A 498 -18.88 -6.71 5.42
N ALA A 499 -19.46 -5.90 4.53
CA ALA A 499 -20.40 -4.86 4.89
C ALA A 499 -21.73 -5.48 5.34
N GLN A 500 -22.52 -4.74 6.11
CA GLN A 500 -23.89 -5.15 6.45
C GLN A 500 -24.81 -5.19 5.23
N ALA A 501 -24.63 -4.24 4.28
CA ALA A 501 -25.33 -4.18 3.02
C ALA A 501 -24.49 -4.82 1.92
N ILE A 502 -24.81 -6.04 1.55
CA ILE A 502 -24.15 -6.81 0.50
C ILE A 502 -25.02 -6.77 -0.75
N GLY A 503 -24.41 -6.52 -1.92
CA GLY A 503 -25.15 -6.51 -3.18
C GLY A 503 -24.32 -6.12 -4.38
N ASP A 504 -24.94 -6.23 -5.53
CA ASP A 504 -24.38 -5.79 -6.81
C ASP A 504 -24.38 -4.27 -6.90
N THR A 505 -23.52 -3.69 -7.71
CA THR A 505 -23.41 -2.24 -7.87
C THR A 505 -23.76 -1.80 -9.29
N GLU A 506 -24.15 -0.53 -9.45
CA GLU A 506 -24.44 0.07 -10.75
C GLU A 506 -23.17 0.60 -11.39
N ILE A 507 -23.15 0.56 -12.74
CA ILE A 507 -22.17 1.30 -13.53
C ILE A 507 -22.28 2.78 -13.20
N ARG A 508 -21.14 3.44 -12.99
CA ARG A 508 -21.08 4.90 -12.88
C ARG A 508 -20.76 5.46 -14.27
N ILE A 509 -21.74 6.07 -14.93
CA ILE A 509 -21.61 6.54 -16.30
C ILE A 509 -20.46 7.52 -16.38
N ARG A 510 -19.49 7.24 -17.27
CA ARG A 510 -18.23 8.00 -17.42
C ARG A 510 -17.40 8.12 -16.14
N GLY A 511 -17.54 7.15 -15.23
CA GLY A 511 -16.85 7.16 -13.94
C GLY A 511 -17.39 8.15 -12.90
N GLU A 512 -18.44 8.91 -13.24
CA GLU A 512 -19.06 9.89 -12.33
C GLU A 512 -19.88 9.18 -11.26
N ALA A 513 -19.41 9.25 -10.02
CA ALA A 513 -19.94 8.47 -8.89
C ALA A 513 -21.45 8.65 -8.66
N GLU A 514 -22.00 9.79 -9.04
CA GLU A 514 -23.40 10.17 -8.88
C GLU A 514 -24.30 9.75 -10.05
N GLN A 515 -23.74 9.41 -11.22
CA GLN A 515 -24.51 9.06 -12.42
C GLN A 515 -24.65 7.54 -12.53
N LEU A 516 -25.80 7.01 -12.10
CA LEU A 516 -26.05 5.57 -12.07
C LEU A 516 -26.55 5.08 -13.43
N GLY A 517 -25.96 3.98 -13.88
CA GLY A 517 -26.35 3.18 -15.03
C GLY A 517 -26.97 1.85 -14.60
N PRO A 518 -26.95 0.82 -15.47
CA PRO A 518 -27.44 -0.51 -15.12
C PRO A 518 -26.66 -1.12 -13.97
N GLN A 519 -27.31 -1.99 -13.22
CA GLN A 519 -26.68 -2.83 -12.21
C GLN A 519 -25.90 -3.96 -12.87
N VAL A 520 -24.73 -4.25 -12.32
CA VAL A 520 -23.82 -5.33 -12.77
C VAL A 520 -23.66 -6.33 -11.62
N PRO A 521 -23.84 -7.64 -11.87
CA PRO A 521 -23.54 -8.66 -10.88
C PRO A 521 -22.06 -8.65 -10.47
N ARG A 522 -21.78 -8.94 -9.20
CA ARG A 522 -20.42 -9.14 -8.70
C ARG A 522 -19.75 -10.28 -9.46
N GLY A 523 -18.47 -10.11 -9.80
CA GLY A 523 -17.75 -11.09 -10.61
C GLY A 523 -16.28 -10.72 -10.77
N PHE A 524 -15.62 -11.41 -11.69
CA PHE A 524 -14.19 -11.29 -11.98
C PHE A 524 -13.98 -10.85 -13.42
N LEU A 525 -12.72 -10.59 -13.79
CA LEU A 525 -12.38 -10.15 -15.14
C LEU A 525 -12.66 -11.26 -16.17
N SER A 526 -13.47 -10.96 -17.16
CA SER A 526 -13.89 -11.90 -18.22
C SER A 526 -12.74 -12.31 -19.14
N LEU A 527 -11.65 -11.56 -19.16
CA LEU A 527 -10.45 -11.90 -19.94
C LEU A 527 -9.74 -13.18 -19.44
N LEU A 528 -10.02 -13.64 -18.21
CA LEU A 528 -9.48 -14.85 -17.60
C LEU A 528 -10.61 -15.80 -17.20
N PRO A 529 -11.25 -16.48 -18.17
CA PRO A 529 -12.29 -17.45 -17.86
C PRO A 529 -11.66 -18.75 -17.32
N LEU A 530 -11.78 -18.97 -16.02
CA LEU A 530 -11.29 -20.20 -15.39
C LEU A 530 -12.35 -21.29 -15.45
N ALA A 531 -11.97 -22.53 -15.74
CA ALA A 531 -12.89 -23.66 -15.80
C ALA A 531 -13.53 -23.96 -14.43
N SER A 532 -12.79 -23.69 -13.34
CA SER A 532 -13.23 -23.84 -11.95
C SER A 532 -13.55 -22.50 -11.29
N GLN A 533 -14.20 -21.57 -12.02
CA GLN A 533 -14.53 -20.25 -11.48
C GLN A 533 -15.52 -20.36 -10.29
N PRO A 534 -15.17 -19.80 -9.11
CA PRO A 534 -16.06 -19.87 -7.95
C PRO A 534 -17.28 -18.96 -8.14
N GLY A 535 -18.45 -19.46 -7.71
CA GLY A 535 -19.68 -18.66 -7.70
C GLY A 535 -19.79 -17.81 -6.45
N ILE A 536 -20.13 -16.53 -6.58
CA ILE A 536 -20.25 -15.60 -5.46
C ILE A 536 -21.62 -15.77 -4.78
N PRO A 537 -21.70 -16.13 -3.48
CA PRO A 537 -22.94 -16.21 -2.74
C PRO A 537 -23.61 -14.84 -2.58
N ALA A 538 -24.95 -14.81 -2.65
CA ALA A 538 -25.68 -13.54 -2.58
C ALA A 538 -25.47 -12.77 -1.27
N ASN A 539 -25.22 -13.48 -0.16
CA ASN A 539 -25.06 -12.94 1.19
C ASN A 539 -23.59 -12.74 1.63
N GLN A 540 -22.63 -12.82 0.73
CA GLN A 540 -21.20 -12.60 1.00
C GLN A 540 -20.66 -11.56 0.03
N SER A 541 -19.62 -10.82 0.42
CA SER A 541 -19.04 -9.78 -0.45
C SER A 541 -18.50 -10.31 -1.77
N GLY A 542 -17.97 -11.54 -1.78
CA GLY A 542 -17.27 -12.15 -2.92
C GLY A 542 -15.76 -12.05 -2.79
N ARG A 543 -15.21 -11.49 -1.69
CA ARG A 543 -13.73 -11.39 -1.50
C ARG A 543 -13.07 -12.75 -1.34
N LEU A 544 -13.73 -13.70 -0.70
CA LEU A 544 -13.19 -15.07 -0.58
C LEU A 544 -13.08 -15.74 -1.95
N GLU A 545 -14.11 -15.61 -2.76
CA GLU A 545 -14.15 -16.13 -4.12
C GLU A 545 -13.14 -15.40 -5.03
N LEU A 546 -12.99 -14.08 -4.88
CA LEU A 546 -11.94 -13.31 -5.56
C LEU A 546 -10.55 -13.82 -5.20
N ALA A 547 -10.28 -14.05 -3.91
CA ALA A 547 -9.01 -14.61 -3.47
C ALA A 547 -8.73 -16.00 -4.04
N GLN A 548 -9.77 -16.86 -4.12
CA GLN A 548 -9.68 -18.18 -4.75
C GLN A 548 -9.41 -18.08 -6.25
N TRP A 549 -10.11 -17.17 -6.95
CA TRP A 549 -9.93 -16.93 -8.37
C TRP A 549 -8.52 -16.40 -8.69
N LEU A 550 -8.01 -15.44 -7.91
CA LEU A 550 -6.66 -14.91 -8.05
C LEU A 550 -5.58 -15.97 -7.86
N THR A 551 -5.77 -16.89 -6.92
CA THR A 551 -4.79 -17.91 -6.54
C THR A 551 -5.08 -19.29 -7.12
N SER A 552 -6.02 -19.38 -8.05
CA SER A 552 -6.27 -20.64 -8.77
C SER A 552 -5.02 -21.06 -9.55
N PRO A 553 -4.66 -22.35 -9.54
CA PRO A 553 -3.60 -22.88 -10.41
C PRO A 553 -3.88 -22.67 -11.90
N GLU A 554 -5.15 -22.45 -12.27
CA GLU A 554 -5.57 -22.17 -13.65
C GLU A 554 -5.31 -20.70 -14.04
N ASN A 555 -5.13 -19.78 -13.07
CA ASN A 555 -4.84 -18.39 -13.34
C ASN A 555 -3.37 -18.22 -13.76
N PRO A 556 -3.08 -17.89 -15.03
CA PRO A 556 -1.70 -17.82 -15.51
C PRO A 556 -0.96 -16.57 -15.04
N LEU A 557 -1.67 -15.49 -14.69
CA LEU A 557 -1.04 -14.20 -14.38
C LEU A 557 -0.38 -14.21 -13.00
N THR A 558 -1.06 -14.66 -11.97
CA THR A 558 -0.55 -14.61 -10.60
C THR A 558 0.85 -15.23 -10.45
N PRO A 559 1.12 -16.47 -10.93
CA PRO A 559 2.46 -17.03 -10.80
C PRO A 559 3.47 -16.37 -11.76
N ARG A 560 3.08 -15.94 -12.97
CA ARG A 560 3.97 -15.22 -13.89
C ARG A 560 4.43 -13.89 -13.31
N VAL A 561 3.51 -13.11 -12.75
CA VAL A 561 3.80 -11.81 -12.13
C VAL A 561 4.71 -11.97 -10.91
N ALA A 562 4.41 -12.93 -10.03
CA ALA A 562 5.24 -13.22 -8.86
C ALA A 562 6.67 -13.60 -9.27
N VAL A 563 6.81 -14.55 -10.19
CA VAL A 563 8.11 -15.00 -10.70
C VAL A 563 8.87 -13.87 -11.39
N ASN A 564 8.21 -13.07 -12.20
CA ASN A 564 8.83 -11.94 -12.90
C ASN A 564 9.39 -10.89 -11.93
N ARG A 565 8.68 -10.56 -10.85
CA ARG A 565 9.17 -9.66 -9.81
C ARG A 565 10.36 -10.24 -9.05
N VAL A 566 10.32 -11.54 -8.70
CA VAL A 566 11.46 -12.21 -8.08
C VAL A 566 12.68 -12.20 -9.00
N TRP A 567 12.49 -12.49 -10.27
CA TRP A 567 13.54 -12.40 -11.28
C TRP A 567 14.15 -11.00 -11.37
N LYS A 568 13.29 -9.98 -11.46
CA LYS A 568 13.72 -8.57 -11.52
C LYS A 568 14.59 -8.17 -10.34
N HIS A 569 14.21 -8.55 -9.13
CA HIS A 569 15.00 -8.21 -7.93
C HIS A 569 16.36 -8.90 -7.88
N LEU A 570 16.53 -10.04 -8.53
CA LEU A 570 17.79 -10.79 -8.56
C LEU A 570 18.67 -10.46 -9.77
N PHE A 571 18.09 -10.15 -10.93
CA PHE A 571 18.82 -9.92 -12.19
C PHE A 571 18.84 -8.46 -12.65
N GLY A 572 18.12 -7.57 -11.93
CA GLY A 572 18.06 -6.14 -12.23
C GLY A 572 16.89 -5.76 -13.13
N GLU A 573 16.55 -6.55 -14.14
CA GLU A 573 15.38 -6.38 -15.00
C GLU A 573 14.48 -7.61 -14.98
N GLY A 574 13.17 -7.43 -15.18
CA GLY A 574 12.22 -8.52 -15.33
C GLY A 574 12.38 -9.26 -16.66
N LEU A 575 12.00 -10.52 -16.70
CA LEU A 575 11.79 -11.23 -17.98
C LEU A 575 10.79 -10.45 -18.83
N VAL A 576 9.76 -9.87 -18.19
CA VAL A 576 8.89 -8.81 -18.70
C VAL A 576 9.28 -7.51 -18.02
N ARG A 577 9.76 -6.52 -18.77
CA ARG A 577 10.28 -5.25 -18.22
C ARG A 577 9.17 -4.41 -17.57
N SER A 578 8.00 -4.36 -18.19
CA SER A 578 6.82 -3.71 -17.65
C SER A 578 6.22 -4.50 -16.48
N VAL A 579 6.90 -4.49 -15.32
CA VAL A 579 6.66 -5.38 -14.17
C VAL A 579 5.22 -5.31 -13.64
N ASP A 580 4.60 -4.14 -13.75
CA ASP A 580 3.24 -3.86 -13.26
C ASP A 580 2.20 -3.76 -14.40
N ASN A 581 2.60 -4.12 -15.64
CA ASN A 581 1.72 -4.11 -16.80
C ASN A 581 2.03 -5.28 -17.76
N PHE A 582 1.20 -6.32 -17.69
CA PHE A 582 1.22 -7.49 -18.56
C PHE A 582 0.12 -7.42 -19.63
N GLY A 583 -0.56 -6.27 -19.73
CA GLY A 583 -1.55 -6.00 -20.78
C GLY A 583 -0.92 -5.74 -22.16
N VAL A 584 -1.78 -5.37 -23.12
CA VAL A 584 -1.38 -5.13 -24.52
C VAL A 584 -0.31 -4.06 -24.69
N THR A 585 -0.27 -3.08 -23.79
CA THR A 585 0.74 -2.00 -23.80
C THR A 585 2.01 -2.35 -23.03
N GLY A 586 2.05 -3.50 -22.39
CA GLY A 586 3.23 -4.00 -21.72
C GLY A 586 4.23 -4.65 -22.66
N ASP A 587 5.43 -4.94 -22.15
CA ASP A 587 6.47 -5.61 -22.92
C ASP A 587 6.19 -7.12 -23.07
N SER A 588 6.70 -7.69 -24.15
CA SER A 588 6.75 -9.15 -24.29
C SER A 588 7.93 -9.72 -23.48
N PRO A 589 7.80 -10.94 -22.94
CA PRO A 589 8.87 -11.58 -22.19
C PRO A 589 10.09 -11.86 -23.08
N SER A 590 11.30 -11.61 -22.57
CA SER A 590 12.55 -11.95 -23.25
C SER A 590 12.75 -13.48 -23.41
N HIS A 591 12.22 -14.23 -22.44
CA HIS A 591 12.29 -15.69 -22.38
C HIS A 591 10.92 -16.27 -22.01
N PRO A 592 9.96 -16.34 -22.94
CA PRO A 592 8.58 -16.74 -22.62
C PRO A 592 8.47 -18.16 -22.03
N GLU A 593 9.21 -19.10 -22.59
CA GLU A 593 9.23 -20.47 -22.09
C GLU A 593 9.86 -20.59 -20.69
N LEU A 594 10.90 -19.81 -20.40
CA LEU A 594 11.50 -19.77 -19.08
C LEU A 594 10.52 -19.21 -18.06
N LEU A 595 9.79 -18.15 -18.41
CA LEU A 595 8.78 -17.55 -17.53
C LEU A 595 7.71 -18.58 -17.16
N ASP A 596 7.19 -19.32 -18.13
CA ASP A 596 6.19 -20.36 -17.90
C ASP A 596 6.75 -21.56 -17.12
N HIS A 597 7.99 -21.97 -17.41
CA HIS A 597 8.67 -23.04 -16.69
C HIS A 597 8.86 -22.69 -15.21
N LEU A 598 9.25 -21.44 -14.91
CA LEU A 598 9.40 -20.95 -13.55
C LEU A 598 8.05 -20.78 -12.85
N ALA A 599 7.05 -20.22 -13.53
CA ALA A 599 5.70 -20.02 -12.99
C ALA A 599 5.04 -21.36 -12.65
N GLY A 600 5.07 -22.32 -13.59
CA GLY A 600 4.57 -23.68 -13.34
C GLY A 600 5.35 -24.41 -12.25
N GLY A 601 6.68 -24.20 -12.18
CA GLY A 601 7.53 -24.71 -11.10
C GLY A 601 7.15 -24.13 -9.75
N PHE A 602 6.94 -22.82 -9.66
CA PHE A 602 6.55 -22.12 -8.44
C PHE A 602 5.24 -22.66 -7.85
N VAL A 603 4.24 -22.91 -8.72
CA VAL A 603 2.98 -23.54 -8.30
C VAL A 603 3.21 -24.96 -7.78
N ARG A 604 3.95 -25.80 -8.54
CA ARG A 604 4.24 -27.21 -8.15
C ARG A 604 5.06 -27.33 -6.87
N ASP A 605 5.96 -26.36 -6.61
CA ASP A 605 6.79 -26.32 -5.42
C ASP A 605 6.04 -25.77 -4.20
N GLY A 606 4.71 -25.63 -4.27
CA GLY A 606 3.83 -25.17 -3.18
C GLY A 606 3.90 -23.67 -2.95
N TRP A 607 4.14 -22.89 -4.00
CA TRP A 607 4.19 -21.43 -3.95
C TRP A 607 5.26 -20.87 -2.98
N SER A 608 6.36 -21.60 -2.77
CA SER A 608 7.44 -21.23 -1.88
C SER A 608 8.36 -20.19 -2.50
N LEU A 609 8.36 -18.98 -1.91
CA LEU A 609 9.25 -17.89 -2.33
C LEU A 609 10.73 -18.28 -2.12
N LYS A 610 11.06 -18.89 -0.98
CA LYS A 610 12.43 -19.27 -0.67
C LYS A 610 12.97 -20.32 -1.64
N ARG A 611 12.15 -21.29 -2.03
CA ARG A 611 12.55 -22.30 -3.04
C ARG A 611 12.79 -21.67 -4.41
N LEU A 612 11.91 -20.75 -4.83
CA LEU A 612 12.09 -20.02 -6.09
C LEU A 612 13.39 -19.20 -6.08
N VAL A 613 13.61 -18.38 -5.07
CA VAL A 613 14.83 -17.59 -4.90
C VAL A 613 16.06 -18.49 -4.88
N ARG A 614 16.04 -19.56 -4.09
CA ARG A 614 17.14 -20.54 -4.03
C ARG A 614 17.49 -21.13 -5.41
N ARG A 615 16.48 -21.54 -6.17
CA ARG A 615 16.64 -22.10 -7.51
C ARG A 615 17.28 -21.11 -8.48
N LEU A 616 16.88 -19.84 -8.40
CA LEU A 616 17.41 -18.75 -9.23
C LEU A 616 18.86 -18.43 -8.89
N VAL A 617 19.21 -18.22 -7.61
CA VAL A 617 20.57 -17.84 -7.22
C VAL A 617 21.58 -18.99 -7.38
N LEU A 618 21.12 -20.25 -7.41
CA LEU A 618 21.97 -21.42 -7.69
C LEU A 618 22.18 -21.68 -9.20
N SER A 619 21.46 -20.99 -10.10
CA SER A 619 21.73 -21.06 -11.54
C SER A 619 23.10 -20.48 -11.88
N ARG A 620 23.68 -20.95 -12.98
CA ARG A 620 24.93 -20.35 -13.47
C ARG A 620 24.69 -18.97 -14.05
N ALA A 621 23.52 -18.73 -14.62
CA ALA A 621 23.10 -17.43 -15.11
C ALA A 621 23.22 -16.32 -14.05
N TYR A 622 22.77 -16.58 -12.80
CA TYR A 622 22.95 -15.64 -11.68
C TYR A 622 24.40 -15.47 -11.25
N GLN A 623 25.22 -16.52 -11.38
CA GLN A 623 26.62 -16.52 -10.96
C GLN A 623 27.58 -15.94 -11.98
N LEU A 624 27.11 -15.46 -13.13
CA LEU A 624 27.92 -14.78 -14.13
C LEU A 624 28.57 -13.50 -13.56
N SER A 625 29.76 -13.16 -14.07
CA SER A 625 30.38 -11.89 -13.77
C SER A 625 29.61 -10.74 -14.42
N SER A 626 29.90 -9.52 -13.96
CA SER A 626 29.40 -8.28 -14.58
C SER A 626 30.36 -7.71 -15.64
N GLN A 627 31.34 -8.50 -16.05
CA GLN A 627 32.33 -8.07 -17.03
C GLN A 627 31.63 -7.80 -18.37
N GLU A 628 32.05 -6.71 -19.00
CA GLU A 628 31.57 -6.34 -20.31
C GLU A 628 32.27 -7.14 -21.43
N SER A 629 31.47 -7.54 -22.42
CA SER A 629 31.94 -8.13 -23.67
C SER A 629 31.51 -7.21 -24.82
N PRO A 630 32.42 -6.51 -25.47
CA PRO A 630 32.08 -5.61 -26.58
C PRO A 630 31.33 -6.31 -27.71
N ALA A 631 31.63 -7.58 -27.96
CA ALA A 631 30.96 -8.36 -29.00
C ALA A 631 29.49 -8.66 -28.63
N ASN A 632 29.22 -9.00 -27.37
CA ASN A 632 27.85 -9.25 -26.90
C ASN A 632 27.07 -7.93 -26.77
N ALA A 633 27.71 -6.87 -26.26
CA ALA A 633 27.10 -5.57 -26.11
C ALA A 633 26.70 -4.92 -27.45
N ALA A 634 27.39 -5.25 -28.55
CA ALA A 634 26.98 -4.81 -29.88
C ALA A 634 25.64 -5.41 -30.35
N ILE A 635 25.24 -6.58 -29.83
CA ILE A 635 24.02 -7.29 -30.20
C ILE A 635 22.92 -7.07 -29.12
N ASP A 636 23.29 -7.20 -27.87
CA ASP A 636 22.40 -7.07 -26.73
C ASP A 636 23.03 -6.16 -25.67
N PRO A 637 22.97 -4.83 -25.84
CA PRO A 637 23.66 -3.85 -24.98
C PRO A 637 23.15 -3.83 -23.55
N GLU A 638 21.89 -4.14 -23.37
CA GLU A 638 21.22 -4.15 -22.04
C GLU A 638 21.34 -5.51 -21.33
N ALA A 639 21.97 -6.51 -21.98
CA ALA A 639 22.10 -7.89 -21.50
C ALA A 639 20.73 -8.53 -21.16
N ARG A 640 19.72 -8.25 -21.97
CA ARG A 640 18.35 -8.82 -21.82
C ARG A 640 18.34 -10.35 -21.95
N LEU A 641 19.29 -10.90 -22.68
CA LEU A 641 19.46 -12.35 -22.84
C LEU A 641 20.32 -12.97 -21.74
N VAL A 642 20.74 -12.17 -20.76
CA VAL A 642 21.47 -12.63 -19.56
C VAL A 642 22.84 -13.24 -19.93
N TRP A 643 23.56 -12.63 -20.88
CA TRP A 643 24.95 -13.04 -21.19
C TRP A 643 25.95 -12.61 -20.12
N ARG A 644 25.60 -11.66 -19.25
CA ARG A 644 26.31 -11.26 -18.02
C ARG A 644 25.31 -10.99 -16.91
N HIS A 645 25.77 -10.89 -15.69
CA HIS A 645 24.97 -10.30 -14.61
C HIS A 645 25.05 -8.77 -14.68
N ASN A 646 23.92 -8.06 -14.68
CA ASN A 646 23.92 -6.61 -14.72
C ASN A 646 24.37 -6.01 -13.39
N PRO A 647 25.31 -5.02 -13.39
CA PRO A 647 25.61 -4.28 -12.17
C PRO A 647 24.39 -3.46 -11.74
N ARG A 648 24.15 -3.41 -10.42
CA ARG A 648 23.07 -2.58 -9.88
C ARG A 648 23.56 -1.66 -8.78
N ARG A 649 22.92 -0.49 -8.62
CA ARG A 649 23.13 0.39 -7.48
C ARG A 649 22.41 -0.22 -6.25
N LEU A 650 22.99 -0.01 -5.06
CA LEU A 650 22.29 -0.31 -3.81
C LEU A 650 21.01 0.53 -3.72
N ALA A 651 19.91 -0.09 -3.28
CA ALA A 651 18.66 0.61 -2.97
C ALA A 651 18.85 1.54 -1.75
N ALA A 652 17.97 2.50 -1.56
CA ALA A 652 18.06 3.49 -0.49
C ALA A 652 18.23 2.86 0.90
N GLU A 653 17.46 1.81 1.19
CA GLU A 653 17.53 1.07 2.44
C GLU A 653 18.85 0.31 2.57
N GLU A 654 19.28 -0.35 1.49
CA GLU A 654 20.57 -1.07 1.47
C GLU A 654 21.73 -0.11 1.75
N LEU A 655 21.70 1.08 1.17
CA LEU A 655 22.76 2.09 1.35
C LEU A 655 22.80 2.57 2.81
N ARG A 656 21.66 2.98 3.37
CA ARG A 656 21.58 3.42 4.77
C ARG A 656 21.98 2.31 5.74
N ASP A 657 21.43 1.13 5.56
CA ASP A 657 21.70 -0.02 6.44
C ASP A 657 23.17 -0.45 6.34
N THR A 658 23.79 -0.33 5.15
CA THR A 658 25.23 -0.58 4.97
C THR A 658 26.07 0.43 5.72
N ILE A 659 25.78 1.73 5.60
CA ILE A 659 26.49 2.79 6.32
C ILE A 659 26.45 2.53 7.84
N LEU A 660 25.26 2.17 8.38
CA LEU A 660 25.10 1.83 9.80
C LEU A 660 25.83 0.52 10.19
N ALA A 661 25.79 -0.50 9.32
CA ALA A 661 26.43 -1.78 9.59
C ALA A 661 27.95 -1.67 9.63
N VAL A 662 28.55 -0.98 8.65
CA VAL A 662 30.02 -0.85 8.60
C VAL A 662 30.56 0.07 9.69
N SER A 663 29.83 1.10 10.09
CA SER A 663 30.17 1.93 11.25
C SER A 663 30.01 1.22 12.60
N GLY A 664 29.28 0.10 12.62
CA GLY A 664 28.97 -0.64 13.85
C GLY A 664 27.76 -0.09 14.62
N ALA A 665 27.00 0.82 14.03
CA ALA A 665 25.86 1.47 14.65
C ALA A 665 24.52 0.73 14.43
N LEU A 666 24.44 -0.20 13.48
CA LEU A 666 23.22 -0.88 13.11
C LEU A 666 22.68 -1.76 14.24
N ASP A 667 21.47 -1.46 14.69
CA ASP A 667 20.68 -2.34 15.54
C ASP A 667 19.86 -3.30 14.66
N ARG A 668 20.10 -4.59 14.82
CA ARG A 668 19.43 -5.65 14.03
C ARG A 668 18.17 -6.19 14.71
N SER A 669 17.83 -5.69 15.88
CA SER A 669 16.58 -6.08 16.54
C SER A 669 15.38 -5.43 15.85
N ARG A 670 14.21 -6.06 15.98
CA ARG A 670 12.94 -5.45 15.56
C ARG A 670 12.50 -4.47 16.64
N PRO A 671 12.18 -3.20 16.30
CA PRO A 671 11.56 -2.28 17.24
C PRO A 671 10.13 -2.70 17.55
N ASP A 672 9.63 -2.29 18.71
CA ASP A 672 8.24 -2.45 19.10
C ASP A 672 7.38 -1.33 18.46
N GLY A 673 6.84 -1.61 17.30
CA GLY A 673 5.97 -0.69 16.57
C GLY A 673 6.68 0.26 15.60
N SER A 674 6.16 1.49 15.50
CA SER A 674 6.68 2.58 14.68
C SER A 674 6.56 3.90 15.43
N PRO A 675 7.48 4.86 15.24
CA PRO A 675 7.31 6.22 15.77
C PRO A 675 5.98 6.89 15.37
N ALA A 676 5.40 6.51 14.23
CA ALA A 676 4.11 7.04 13.79
C ALA A 676 2.94 6.59 14.68
N GLN A 677 3.06 5.52 15.46
CA GLN A 677 2.00 5.05 16.37
C GLN A 677 1.68 6.08 17.50
N GLU A 678 2.63 6.95 17.80
CA GLU A 678 2.44 8.00 18.81
C GLU A 678 1.69 9.24 18.26
N LEU A 679 1.57 9.34 16.93
CA LEU A 679 0.92 10.46 16.25
C LEU A 679 -0.59 10.28 16.21
N ARG A 680 -1.21 10.13 17.35
CA ARG A 680 -2.65 9.89 17.38
C ARG A 680 -3.41 11.15 16.95
N VAL A 681 -4.16 11.05 15.81
CA VAL A 681 -5.30 11.91 15.50
C VAL A 681 -5.00 13.34 15.08
N ILE A 682 -3.79 13.65 14.72
CA ILE A 682 -3.42 15.01 14.29
C ILE A 682 -3.19 15.01 12.79
N GLU A 683 -3.85 15.94 12.09
CA GLU A 683 -3.56 16.19 10.69
C GLU A 683 -2.09 16.60 10.53
N MET A 684 -1.36 15.80 9.75
CA MET A 684 0.04 16.06 9.48
C MET A 684 0.18 17.25 8.53
N ARG A 685 1.05 18.18 8.90
CA ARG A 685 1.56 19.22 7.99
C ARG A 685 3.00 18.88 7.67
N ASN A 686 3.39 18.94 6.40
CA ASN A 686 4.74 18.54 5.94
C ASN A 686 5.88 19.26 6.69
N ASN A 687 5.62 20.44 7.22
CA ASN A 687 6.55 21.25 8.01
C ASN A 687 6.09 21.47 9.47
N GLY A 688 5.09 20.73 9.94
CA GLY A 688 4.57 20.83 11.29
C GLY A 688 5.48 20.20 12.35
N ALA A 689 5.14 20.35 13.62
CA ALA A 689 5.90 19.80 14.75
C ALA A 689 5.97 18.26 14.68
N GLU A 690 4.88 17.62 14.27
CA GLU A 690 4.76 16.17 14.12
C GLU A 690 5.67 15.65 13.01
N ALA A 691 5.69 16.31 11.85
CA ALA A 691 6.58 15.96 10.75
C ALA A 691 8.07 16.08 11.16
N ARG A 692 8.44 17.18 11.82
CA ARG A 692 9.80 17.37 12.36
C ARG A 692 10.16 16.26 13.36
N ARG A 693 9.25 15.90 14.27
CA ARG A 693 9.46 14.81 15.23
C ARG A 693 9.74 13.47 14.53
N LEU A 694 8.99 13.15 13.46
CA LEU A 694 9.23 11.94 12.67
C LEU A 694 10.56 11.96 11.92
N VAL A 695 10.91 13.10 11.31
CA VAL A 695 12.22 13.28 10.66
C VAL A 695 13.35 13.08 11.68
N GLN A 696 13.25 13.67 12.86
CA GLN A 696 14.23 13.48 13.93
C GLN A 696 14.29 12.02 14.42
N ALA A 697 13.15 11.37 14.59
CA ALA A 697 13.10 9.95 14.94
C ALA A 697 13.76 9.06 13.88
N ALA A 698 13.56 9.36 12.60
CA ALA A 698 14.19 8.64 11.48
C ALA A 698 15.71 8.86 11.44
N LEU A 699 16.18 10.10 11.67
CA LEU A 699 17.62 10.44 11.75
C LEU A 699 18.33 9.80 12.94
N ALA A 700 17.65 9.74 14.10
CA ALA A 700 18.19 9.13 15.30
C ALA A 700 18.13 7.60 15.28
N SER A 701 17.31 7.02 14.43
CA SER A 701 17.08 5.58 14.39
C SER A 701 18.34 4.81 13.97
N ARG A 702 18.64 3.75 14.71
CA ARG A 702 19.72 2.80 14.43
C ARG A 702 19.18 1.47 13.88
N TYR A 703 17.88 1.29 13.83
CA TYR A 703 17.22 0.10 13.29
C TYR A 703 17.34 0.04 11.76
N ARG A 704 17.06 -1.14 11.22
CA ARG A 704 16.95 -1.37 9.77
C ARG A 704 15.97 -0.37 9.14
N SER A 705 16.26 0.06 7.92
CA SER A 705 15.45 1.06 7.19
C SER A 705 14.00 0.62 6.96
N VAL A 706 13.71 -0.68 6.93
CA VAL A 706 12.34 -1.19 6.83
C VAL A 706 11.46 -0.79 8.01
N TYR A 707 12.06 -0.44 9.15
CA TYR A 707 11.36 -0.01 10.37
C TYR A 707 11.28 1.52 10.55
N LEU A 708 11.80 2.30 9.61
CA LEU A 708 11.65 3.75 9.66
C LEU A 708 10.17 4.14 9.50
N PRO A 709 9.74 5.25 10.12
CA PRO A 709 8.38 5.75 9.91
C PRO A 709 8.20 6.19 8.45
N LEU A 710 7.19 5.67 7.80
CA LEU A 710 6.87 5.95 6.40
C LEU A 710 5.53 6.70 6.30
N VAL A 711 5.50 7.93 6.75
CA VAL A 711 4.36 8.82 6.61
C VAL A 711 4.42 9.51 5.25
N ARG A 712 3.34 9.45 4.49
CA ARG A 712 3.26 10.09 3.16
C ARG A 712 3.55 11.57 3.27
N ASP A 713 4.25 12.13 2.30
CA ASP A 713 4.76 13.51 2.27
C ASP A 713 5.80 13.86 3.35
N VAL A 714 6.23 12.89 4.19
CA VAL A 714 7.27 13.04 5.22
C VAL A 714 8.24 11.85 5.15
N THR A 715 8.70 11.54 3.95
CA THR A 715 9.65 10.45 3.72
C THR A 715 11.05 10.83 4.25
N PRO A 716 11.76 9.93 4.95
CA PRO A 716 13.15 10.19 5.37
C PRO A 716 14.05 10.56 4.18
N THR A 717 14.82 11.64 4.30
CA THR A 717 15.59 12.26 3.20
C THR A 717 16.50 11.27 2.47
N ILE A 718 17.18 10.36 3.19
CA ILE A 718 18.03 9.35 2.55
C ILE A 718 17.26 8.40 1.65
N LEU A 719 16.01 8.07 2.02
CA LEU A 719 15.16 7.23 1.19
C LEU A 719 14.70 7.98 -0.05
N GLU A 720 14.28 9.24 0.10
CA GLU A 720 13.81 10.08 -1.00
C GLU A 720 14.90 10.34 -2.03
N VAL A 721 16.11 10.74 -1.61
CA VAL A 721 17.24 11.06 -2.48
C VAL A 721 17.71 9.86 -3.30
N PHE A 722 17.52 8.63 -2.81
CA PHE A 722 17.97 7.40 -3.47
C PHE A 722 16.83 6.57 -4.06
N ASP A 723 15.80 7.26 -4.60
CA ASP A 723 14.72 6.69 -5.40
C ASP A 723 13.88 5.62 -4.65
N PHE A 724 13.44 5.95 -3.43
CA PHE A 724 12.50 5.11 -2.69
C PHE A 724 11.14 5.05 -3.39
N ALA A 725 10.42 3.94 -3.23
CA ALA A 725 9.10 3.76 -3.83
C ALA A 725 8.10 4.81 -3.35
N GLU A 726 7.30 5.35 -4.27
CA GLU A 726 6.17 6.20 -3.92
C GLU A 726 5.11 5.39 -3.16
N GLN A 727 4.66 5.93 -2.02
CA GLN A 727 3.74 5.22 -1.13
C GLN A 727 2.27 5.39 -1.54
N GLY A 728 2.00 6.06 -2.65
CA GLY A 728 0.66 6.35 -3.16
C GLY A 728 0.13 5.33 -4.18
N MET A 729 1.01 4.54 -4.79
CA MET A 729 0.67 3.60 -5.86
C MET A 729 1.44 2.28 -5.76
N VAL A 730 0.95 1.27 -6.45
CA VAL A 730 1.67 -0.02 -6.62
C VAL A 730 2.98 0.23 -7.36
N THR A 731 4.10 -0.15 -6.77
CA THR A 731 5.44 0.00 -7.35
C THR A 731 6.16 -1.34 -7.34
N GLY A 732 6.12 -2.05 -8.46
CA GLY A 732 6.86 -3.30 -8.66
C GLY A 732 8.29 -3.08 -9.14
N ASP A 733 8.55 -1.90 -9.71
CA ASP A 733 9.87 -1.44 -10.15
C ASP A 733 10.10 0.01 -9.73
N ARG A 734 11.19 0.26 -9.01
CA ARG A 734 11.61 1.61 -8.61
C ARG A 734 12.50 2.23 -9.67
N ASP A 735 12.41 3.53 -9.83
CA ASP A 735 13.38 4.28 -10.60
C ASP A 735 14.81 4.07 -10.06
N THR A 736 15.80 4.19 -10.94
CA THR A 736 17.20 4.16 -10.55
C THR A 736 17.92 5.31 -11.25
N THR A 737 17.97 6.46 -10.57
CA THR A 737 18.60 7.67 -11.10
C THR A 737 20.04 7.82 -10.63
N THR A 738 20.83 8.61 -11.36
CA THR A 738 22.15 9.07 -10.92
C THR A 738 22.18 10.59 -11.08
N VAL A 739 21.93 11.28 -9.98
CA VAL A 739 21.75 12.73 -9.95
C VAL A 739 22.73 13.39 -8.97
N PRO A 740 23.11 14.67 -9.19
CA PRO A 740 24.04 15.39 -8.30
C PRO A 740 23.61 15.44 -6.83
N ALA A 741 22.29 15.47 -6.56
CA ALA A 741 21.75 15.47 -5.21
C ALA A 741 22.24 14.28 -4.37
N GLN A 742 22.39 13.11 -4.98
CA GLN A 742 22.89 11.90 -4.30
C GLN A 742 24.35 12.06 -3.87
N ALA A 743 25.19 12.67 -4.70
CA ALA A 743 26.58 12.96 -4.35
C ALA A 743 26.66 14.02 -3.24
N LEU A 744 25.85 15.08 -3.34
CA LEU A 744 25.79 16.14 -2.33
C LEU A 744 25.30 15.60 -0.98
N PHE A 745 24.33 14.68 -0.98
CA PHE A 745 23.88 14.00 0.22
C PHE A 745 25.02 13.25 0.90
N LEU A 746 25.76 12.42 0.16
CA LEU A 746 26.89 11.65 0.72
C LEU A 746 28.03 12.54 1.26
N LEU A 747 28.16 13.75 0.74
CA LEU A 747 29.16 14.71 1.19
C LEU A 747 28.73 15.54 2.40
N ASN A 748 27.44 15.85 2.54
CA ASN A 748 26.97 16.87 3.47
C ASN A 748 26.03 16.38 4.55
N ASP A 749 25.32 15.26 4.33
CA ASP A 749 24.28 14.82 5.23
C ASP A 749 24.82 14.45 6.61
N PRO A 750 24.17 14.91 7.71
CA PRO A 750 24.60 14.61 9.07
C PRO A 750 24.70 13.12 9.40
N LEU A 751 23.83 12.26 8.85
CA LEU A 751 23.90 10.82 9.06
C LEU A 751 25.20 10.26 8.50
N VAL A 752 25.55 10.61 7.26
CA VAL A 752 26.75 10.11 6.58
C VAL A 752 28.01 10.56 7.34
N ARG A 753 28.07 11.84 7.74
CA ARG A 753 29.19 12.41 8.48
C ARG A 753 29.34 11.78 9.87
N LYS A 754 28.25 11.58 10.63
CA LYS A 754 28.27 10.91 11.94
C LYS A 754 28.72 9.46 11.83
N GLN A 755 28.26 8.74 10.83
CA GLN A 755 28.63 7.34 10.65
C GLN A 755 30.08 7.21 10.12
N SER A 756 30.56 8.17 9.35
CA SER A 756 31.98 8.23 8.96
C SER A 756 32.90 8.43 10.16
N LEU A 757 32.51 9.30 11.10
CA LEU A 757 33.22 9.47 12.37
C LEU A 757 33.16 8.21 13.22
N ALA A 758 31.98 7.57 13.35
CA ALA A 758 31.84 6.32 14.11
C ALA A 758 32.72 5.19 13.54
N LEU A 759 32.82 5.09 12.21
CA LEU A 759 33.73 4.13 11.56
C LEU A 759 35.19 4.47 11.85
N ALA A 760 35.56 5.75 11.80
CA ALA A 760 36.91 6.18 12.16
C ALA A 760 37.25 5.83 13.63
N ASP A 761 36.35 6.09 14.54
CA ASP A 761 36.51 5.72 15.96
C ASP A 761 36.69 4.22 16.17
N ARG A 762 35.91 3.42 15.44
CA ARG A 762 36.04 1.95 15.45
C ARG A 762 37.42 1.47 15.00
N LEU A 763 38.02 2.13 13.99
CA LEU A 763 39.36 1.83 13.45
C LEU A 763 40.47 2.27 14.39
N LEU A 764 40.24 3.38 15.12
CA LEU A 764 41.22 3.99 16.01
C LEU A 764 41.14 3.42 17.46
N ALA A 765 40.09 2.69 17.80
CA ALA A 765 39.89 2.15 19.15
C ALA A 765 41.04 1.23 19.61
N GLY A 766 41.48 1.42 20.86
CA GLY A 766 42.43 0.53 21.53
C GLY A 766 43.91 0.66 21.14
N GLN A 767 44.30 1.70 20.41
CA GLN A 767 45.68 1.93 20.02
C GLN A 767 46.15 3.37 20.35
N PRO A 768 47.44 3.60 20.74
CA PRO A 768 47.96 4.96 20.87
C PRO A 768 47.90 5.73 19.53
N VAL A 769 47.65 7.03 19.62
CA VAL A 769 47.43 7.95 18.51
C VAL A 769 48.72 8.20 17.64
N GLU A 770 49.85 7.60 17.98
CA GLU A 770 51.07 7.76 17.23
C GLU A 770 50.97 7.10 15.82
N SER A 771 51.28 7.88 14.77
CA SER A 771 51.30 7.40 13.38
C SER A 771 52.45 6.40 13.19
N ASP A 772 52.13 5.11 13.24
CA ASP A 772 53.01 4.02 12.83
C ASP A 772 52.58 3.54 11.45
N SER A 773 53.47 3.69 10.49
CA SER A 773 53.26 3.35 9.09
C SER A 773 52.70 1.91 8.86
N ALA A 774 53.12 0.97 9.68
CA ALA A 774 52.62 -0.41 9.60
C ALA A 774 51.20 -0.55 10.16
N LYS A 775 50.85 0.18 11.22
CA LYS A 775 49.52 0.21 11.80
C LYS A 775 48.50 0.86 10.89
N ASP A 776 48.86 1.94 10.22
CA ASP A 776 47.96 2.61 9.27
C ASP A 776 47.68 1.73 8.05
N ALA A 777 48.66 0.96 7.55
CA ALA A 777 48.40 -0.03 6.50
C ALA A 777 47.38 -1.09 6.93
N ALA A 778 47.49 -1.60 8.15
CA ALA A 778 46.53 -2.59 8.66
C ALA A 778 45.13 -1.99 8.84
N ARG A 779 45.01 -0.75 9.30
CA ARG A 779 43.72 -0.05 9.43
C ARG A 779 43.09 0.24 8.05
N ILE A 780 43.88 0.61 7.05
CA ILE A 780 43.45 0.80 5.68
C ILE A 780 42.92 -0.52 5.12
N ASP A 781 43.64 -1.63 5.30
CA ASP A 781 43.17 -2.94 4.88
C ASP A 781 41.84 -3.30 5.60
N GLN A 782 41.76 -3.05 6.90
CA GLN A 782 40.58 -3.29 7.70
C GLN A 782 39.35 -2.52 7.21
N VAL A 783 39.48 -1.22 6.91
CA VAL A 783 38.36 -0.42 6.43
C VAL A 783 37.88 -0.87 5.05
N TYR A 784 38.79 -1.26 4.15
CA TYR A 784 38.43 -1.87 2.87
C TYR A 784 37.69 -3.19 3.04
N ARG A 785 38.12 -4.07 3.95
CA ARG A 785 37.44 -5.33 4.24
C ARG A 785 36.04 -5.10 4.81
N ILE A 786 35.89 -4.12 5.72
CA ILE A 786 34.59 -3.81 6.34
C ILE A 786 33.66 -3.17 5.34
N SER A 787 34.13 -2.21 4.53
CA SER A 787 33.28 -1.38 3.66
C SER A 787 33.07 -2.00 2.27
N LEU A 788 34.09 -2.63 1.72
CA LEU A 788 34.09 -3.14 0.34
C LEU A 788 34.17 -4.67 0.26
N GLY A 789 34.39 -5.37 1.39
CA GLY A 789 34.49 -6.81 1.48
C GLY A 789 35.81 -7.41 0.96
N ARG A 790 36.82 -6.59 0.65
CA ARG A 790 38.12 -7.02 0.11
C ARG A 790 39.29 -6.34 0.80
N ALA A 791 40.46 -6.92 0.65
CA ALA A 791 41.67 -6.26 1.02
C ALA A 791 41.99 -5.03 0.15
N ALA A 792 42.68 -4.05 0.70
CA ALA A 792 43.24 -2.94 -0.06
C ALA A 792 44.42 -3.39 -0.92
N THR A 793 44.52 -2.89 -2.13
CA THR A 793 45.72 -3.08 -2.96
C THR A 793 46.87 -2.21 -2.46
N PRO A 794 48.16 -2.57 -2.74
CA PRO A 794 49.29 -1.74 -2.35
C PRO A 794 49.16 -0.27 -2.80
N ALA A 795 48.69 -0.03 -4.01
CA ALA A 795 48.49 1.32 -4.54
C ALA A 795 47.37 2.09 -3.81
N GLU A 796 46.35 1.40 -3.32
CA GLU A 796 45.29 2.01 -2.49
C GLU A 796 45.80 2.34 -1.09
N VAL A 797 46.61 1.47 -0.51
CA VAL A 797 47.28 1.74 0.78
C VAL A 797 48.16 2.98 0.70
N ASP A 798 48.98 3.10 -0.35
CA ASP A 798 49.90 4.24 -0.51
C ASP A 798 49.10 5.56 -0.70
N ARG A 799 48.09 5.59 -1.56
CA ARG A 799 47.21 6.76 -1.75
C ARG A 799 46.47 7.14 -0.47
N ALA A 800 45.96 6.15 0.26
CA ALA A 800 45.24 6.40 1.51
C ALA A 800 46.15 7.00 2.58
N ARG A 801 47.40 6.55 2.69
CA ARG A 801 48.39 7.12 3.60
C ARG A 801 48.74 8.57 3.25
N GLU A 802 48.99 8.85 1.98
CA GLU A 802 49.27 10.20 1.49
C GLU A 802 48.08 11.12 1.84
N TYR A 803 46.85 10.69 1.55
CA TYR A 803 45.64 11.44 1.86
C TYR A 803 45.49 11.71 3.37
N LEU A 804 45.62 10.68 4.21
CA LEU A 804 45.49 10.81 5.65
C LEU A 804 46.51 11.75 6.25
N THR A 805 47.75 11.68 5.78
CA THR A 805 48.85 12.55 6.24
C THR A 805 48.59 14.01 5.83
N ALA A 806 48.25 14.24 4.56
CA ALA A 806 47.99 15.58 4.04
C ALA A 806 46.77 16.22 4.73
N TYR A 807 45.68 15.47 4.85
CA TYR A 807 44.47 15.99 5.49
C TYR A 807 44.68 16.32 6.98
N ALA A 808 45.36 15.46 7.73
CA ALA A 808 45.66 15.74 9.14
C ALA A 808 46.55 16.97 9.33
N ALA A 809 47.52 17.17 8.47
CA ALA A 809 48.38 18.38 8.50
C ALA A 809 47.59 19.65 8.18
N GLU A 810 46.75 19.62 7.15
CA GLU A 810 45.92 20.77 6.76
C GLU A 810 44.88 21.10 7.85
N TYR A 811 44.20 20.07 8.41
CA TYR A 811 43.24 20.26 9.49
C TYR A 811 43.90 20.85 10.76
N ALA A 812 45.13 20.43 11.07
CA ALA A 812 45.89 21.00 12.18
C ALA A 812 46.26 22.48 11.96
N ALA A 813 46.53 22.86 10.69
CA ALA A 813 46.86 24.23 10.32
C ALA A 813 45.67 25.19 10.37
N ILE A 814 44.47 24.71 9.93
CA ILE A 814 43.25 25.50 9.88
C ILE A 814 42.60 25.59 11.27
N GLY A 815 42.72 24.52 12.08
CA GLY A 815 42.02 24.35 13.36
C GLY A 815 40.57 23.90 13.20
N PRO A 816 39.91 23.54 14.31
CA PRO A 816 38.51 23.15 14.26
C PRO A 816 37.63 24.31 13.77
N PRO A 817 36.55 24.04 13.03
CA PRO A 817 35.63 25.08 12.59
C PRO A 817 35.12 25.85 13.81
N ALA A 818 35.03 27.17 13.69
CA ALA A 818 34.45 27.98 14.74
C ALA A 818 33.01 27.51 15.03
N PRO A 819 32.59 27.44 16.31
CA PRO A 819 31.20 27.13 16.61
C PRO A 819 30.30 28.09 15.83
N PRO A 820 29.15 27.65 15.32
CA PRO A 820 28.24 28.54 14.62
C PRO A 820 27.93 29.73 15.51
N THR A 821 28.34 30.91 15.10
CA THR A 821 27.89 32.13 15.72
C THR A 821 26.39 32.15 15.55
N THR A 822 25.66 32.06 16.67
CA THR A 822 24.24 32.36 16.66
C THR A 822 24.13 33.78 16.12
N ALA A 823 23.81 33.92 14.81
CA ALA A 823 23.48 35.21 14.28
C ALA A 823 22.36 35.77 15.17
N PRO A 824 22.52 36.97 15.73
CA PRO A 824 21.39 37.57 16.44
C PRO A 824 20.22 37.55 15.46
N ALA A 825 19.03 37.21 15.98
CA ALA A 825 17.81 37.22 15.19
C ALA A 825 17.80 38.59 14.46
N PRO A 826 17.57 38.61 13.12
CA PRO A 826 17.54 39.88 12.41
C PRO A 826 16.55 40.79 13.10
N GLU A 827 17.06 41.89 13.64
CA GLU A 827 16.19 42.98 14.12
C GLU A 827 15.19 43.28 12.99
N PRO A 828 13.89 43.42 13.27
CA PRO A 828 12.93 43.71 12.24
C PRO A 828 13.39 45.00 11.56
N ALA A 829 13.86 44.86 10.31
CA ALA A 829 14.33 45.96 9.50
C ALA A 829 13.19 46.99 9.45
N ALA A 830 13.46 48.19 9.98
CA ALA A 830 12.58 49.33 9.87
C ALA A 830 12.36 49.61 8.38
N VAL A 831 11.27 49.04 7.81
CA VAL A 831 10.84 49.31 6.45
C VAL A 831 10.40 50.74 6.41
N ALA A 832 11.21 51.61 5.75
CA ALA A 832 10.84 52.97 5.42
C ALA A 832 9.47 52.95 4.71
N ALA A 833 8.52 53.66 5.26
CA ALA A 833 7.16 53.76 4.79
C ALA A 833 7.14 54.33 3.34
N SER A 834 6.88 53.45 2.36
CA SER A 834 6.33 53.89 1.10
C SER A 834 4.80 53.65 1.14
N GLU A 835 4.05 54.70 0.99
CA GLU A 835 2.59 54.69 0.99
C GLU A 835 2.04 53.88 -0.21
N SER A 836 1.79 52.62 0.01
CA SER A 836 0.78 51.86 -0.75
C SER A 836 0.13 50.87 0.21
N THR A 837 -1.14 51.13 0.56
CA THR A 837 -1.94 50.29 1.46
C THR A 837 -1.93 48.84 0.98
N PRO A 838 -1.27 47.88 1.66
CA PRO A 838 -1.41 46.46 1.32
C PRO A 838 -2.79 46.02 1.81
N LYS A 839 -3.56 45.41 0.89
CA LYS A 839 -4.75 44.63 1.28
C LYS A 839 -4.27 43.62 2.33
N LYS A 840 -4.69 43.74 3.59
CA LYS A 840 -4.45 42.74 4.62
C LYS A 840 -4.87 41.41 4.06
N LYS A 841 -3.90 40.49 3.84
CA LYS A 841 -4.18 39.05 3.71
C LYS A 841 -4.92 38.66 5.00
N VAL A 842 -6.16 38.26 4.86
CA VAL A 842 -6.91 37.65 5.97
C VAL A 842 -6.19 36.32 6.23
N VAL A 843 -5.31 36.32 7.23
CA VAL A 843 -4.73 35.08 7.76
C VAL A 843 -5.90 34.37 8.43
N ASP A 844 -6.18 33.13 8.01
CA ASP A 844 -7.18 32.29 8.68
C ASP A 844 -6.80 32.19 10.16
N PRO A 845 -7.62 32.70 11.10
CA PRO A 845 -7.27 32.69 12.51
C PRO A 845 -7.17 31.31 13.12
N ASP A 846 -7.56 30.24 12.39
CA ASP A 846 -7.40 28.85 12.78
C ASP A 846 -6.05 28.25 12.32
N GLN A 847 -5.25 29.00 11.55
CA GLN A 847 -3.88 28.64 11.21
C GLN A 847 -2.93 29.17 12.29
N VAL A 848 -2.61 28.33 13.26
CA VAL A 848 -1.47 28.57 14.14
C VAL A 848 -0.19 28.36 13.35
N VAL A 849 0.42 29.43 12.88
CA VAL A 849 1.78 29.38 12.32
C VAL A 849 2.71 29.31 13.53
N GLU A 850 3.10 28.09 13.94
CA GLU A 850 4.29 27.93 14.74
C GLU A 850 5.48 28.35 13.87
N GLU A 851 6.12 29.46 14.18
CA GLU A 851 7.41 29.81 13.57
C GLU A 851 8.38 28.67 13.86
N ALA A 852 8.87 28.04 12.79
CA ALA A 852 9.87 27.00 12.90
C ALA A 852 11.09 27.60 13.63
N ALA A 853 11.46 27.03 14.79
CA ALA A 853 12.75 27.32 15.36
C ALA A 853 13.82 27.03 14.27
N PRO A 854 14.81 27.93 14.08
CA PRO A 854 15.85 27.69 13.09
C PRO A 854 16.48 26.32 13.36
N GLU A 855 16.64 25.49 12.31
CA GLU A 855 17.39 24.25 12.41
C GLU A 855 18.81 24.62 12.81
N VAL A 856 19.22 24.21 14.01
CA VAL A 856 20.61 24.32 14.45
C VAL A 856 21.39 23.28 13.66
N GLU A 857 22.22 23.74 12.74
CA GLU A 857 23.12 22.88 11.99
C GLU A 857 24.06 22.18 13.00
N GLU A 858 23.96 20.87 13.10
CA GLU A 858 24.71 20.08 14.09
C GLU A 858 26.19 20.02 13.64
N THR A 859 27.03 20.77 14.31
CA THR A 859 28.47 20.82 14.01
C THR A 859 29.14 19.55 14.54
N ILE A 860 29.68 18.73 13.64
CA ILE A 860 30.48 17.57 14.02
C ILE A 860 31.88 18.04 14.38
N THR A 861 32.30 17.76 15.62
CA THR A 861 33.64 18.10 16.13
C THR A 861 34.53 16.86 16.17
N PHE A 862 35.80 17.01 15.88
CA PHE A 862 36.80 15.95 15.91
C PHE A 862 37.73 16.16 17.10
N ALA A 863 38.10 15.10 17.79
CA ALA A 863 38.98 15.14 18.97
C ALA A 863 40.41 15.54 18.62
N ASN A 864 40.88 15.21 17.41
CA ASN A 864 42.21 15.52 16.91
C ASN A 864 42.25 15.45 15.38
N PRO A 865 43.33 15.96 14.75
CA PRO A 865 43.52 15.97 13.30
C PRO A 865 43.52 14.59 12.65
N GLN A 866 44.00 13.55 13.34
CA GLN A 866 44.02 12.18 12.84
C GLN A 866 42.59 11.62 12.75
N GLN A 867 41.75 11.83 13.79
CA GLN A 867 40.32 11.43 13.75
C GLN A 867 39.59 12.13 12.59
N ALA A 868 39.85 13.42 12.38
CA ALA A 868 39.28 14.18 11.26
C ALA A 868 39.67 13.58 9.91
N ALA A 869 40.95 13.24 9.72
CA ALA A 869 41.45 12.62 8.50
C ALA A 869 40.82 11.23 8.23
N TRP A 870 40.74 10.38 9.25
CA TRP A 870 40.09 9.07 9.13
C TRP A 870 38.59 9.19 8.87
N ALA A 871 37.89 10.10 9.51
CA ALA A 871 36.46 10.34 9.28
C ALA A 871 36.23 10.79 7.82
N SER A 872 37.03 11.72 7.30
CA SER A 872 36.99 12.17 5.92
C SER A 872 37.28 11.04 4.93
N PHE A 873 38.27 10.19 5.22
CA PHE A 873 38.62 9.04 4.39
C PHE A 873 37.47 8.00 4.37
N CYS A 874 36.84 7.69 5.52
CA CYS A 874 35.70 6.83 5.61
C CYS A 874 34.51 7.38 4.79
N GLN A 875 34.27 8.70 4.87
CA GLN A 875 33.25 9.36 4.05
C GLN A 875 33.53 9.24 2.55
N ALA A 876 34.79 9.39 2.11
CA ALA A 876 35.16 9.20 0.72
C ALA A 876 34.89 7.76 0.23
N LEU A 877 35.10 6.76 1.09
CA LEU A 877 34.74 5.37 0.78
C LEU A 877 33.23 5.18 0.61
N PHE A 878 32.39 5.78 1.46
CA PHE A 878 30.94 5.75 1.31
C PHE A 878 30.47 6.40 0.01
N GLY A 879 31.16 7.45 -0.45
CA GLY A 879 30.91 8.11 -1.74
C GLY A 879 31.39 7.32 -2.97
N SER A 880 32.23 6.29 -2.79
CA SER A 880 32.80 5.54 -3.90
C SER A 880 31.79 4.72 -4.69
N ALA A 881 32.03 4.51 -5.98
CA ALA A 881 31.16 3.66 -6.81
C ALA A 881 31.18 2.20 -6.33
N GLU A 882 32.35 1.69 -5.88
CA GLU A 882 32.46 0.32 -5.38
C GLU A 882 31.63 0.05 -4.12
N PHE A 883 31.46 1.07 -3.26
CA PHE A 883 30.59 0.97 -2.09
C PHE A 883 29.11 0.88 -2.49
N ARG A 884 28.72 1.68 -3.50
CA ARG A 884 27.31 1.87 -3.87
C ARG A 884 26.78 0.91 -4.94
N TYR A 885 27.65 0.20 -5.65
CA TYR A 885 27.27 -0.69 -6.75
C TYR A 885 27.69 -2.14 -6.46
N LEU A 886 26.81 -3.07 -6.82
CA LEU A 886 27.09 -4.50 -6.88
C LEU A 886 27.46 -4.88 -8.30
N LYS A 887 28.47 -5.74 -8.43
CA LYS A 887 28.97 -6.26 -9.70
C LYS A 887 28.74 -7.75 -9.80
#